data_c250ba15297bc24a51c7306228035a6f
#
_entry.id   c250ba15297bc24a51c7306228035a6f
#
_cell.length_a   1.000
_cell.length_b   1.000
_cell.length_c   1.000
_cell.angle_alpha   90.00
_cell.angle_beta   90.00
_cell.angle_gamma   90.00
#
_symmetry.space_group_name_H-M   'P 1'
#
loop_
_entity.id
_entity.type
_entity.pdbx_description
1 polymer ?
#
loop_
_entity_poly.entity_id
_entity_poly.type
_entity_poly.pdbx_seq_one_letter_code
_entity_poly.pdbx_strand_id
1 'polypeptide(L)'
;MLIFTTLVHAESPKREMRATWLTTVANIDWPTTSGQASQKREMLRMLDSIASMRMNTVFFHVRPCCDALYNSAYEPWSSYLKVNRGTDPGYDPLAFVLEEGHKRGLAVHAWLNPYRYSTRQGTNWTGAHDNPLNYEHTHPEWLIYYTGNNPQIILDPGIPAVRHRICEVVGDILSKYDLDGIIFDDYFYAYGGTTNQDTASQRLYKPAGITVDDWRRDNVNRMVQDVYDTIQAVAPWVTFGISPFGIWTTSYSVAQKEGITLPSGITGGNMYQEIYCDPVAWLKDGSVDYISPQLYWRTGGSQDYNTLCPWWANLCSQFGKHMYSSMAIYKYSEKSDSHYTVEELQKQTNINRSSAKDNAPGPVFYNTRAWVYDKPLRQAFKANQFLYPAIQPAINWKPTNPREMVTFLPAQGDTLISWTHPDSDVRFAVYAVPNAFRNRIGIFSHGDALLGIVYDTTFTLPANIRLSSHKIAVSVLDKYNNEYSLRVYGEDEEAPVPVVRTYPEQNQIFAKWPVTFRWDVALKADSYVLQIARDEEFRDIVVTHEQTGNAFNSSVRKNLKDNGEYYWRVMARKPNANDTWFEHGRFFVGDYSALPETQEAQVVRPGIYNLQGIYLGEDITGLPKGFYIVNGKKIIL
;
A
#
# COMPACT_ATOMS: atom_id res chain seq x y z
N MET A 1 34.10 19.21 26.87
CA MET A 1 32.64 19.10 26.79
C MET A 1 32.32 18.59 25.40
N LEU A 2 32.27 17.25 25.22
CA LEU A 2 31.91 16.62 23.96
C LEU A 2 30.39 16.68 23.84
N ILE A 3 29.91 17.45 22.87
CA ILE A 3 28.49 17.44 22.46
C ILE A 3 28.26 16.18 21.67
N PHE A 4 27.69 15.14 22.30
CA PHE A 4 27.09 14.03 21.58
C PHE A 4 25.82 14.54 20.88
N THR A 5 25.93 14.90 19.63
CA THR A 5 24.76 14.98 18.75
C THR A 5 24.27 13.55 18.58
N THR A 6 23.24 13.19 19.34
CA THR A 6 22.44 12.01 19.03
C THR A 6 21.80 12.29 17.67
N LEU A 7 22.35 11.68 16.62
CA LEU A 7 21.64 11.46 15.37
C LEU A 7 20.39 10.65 15.73
N VAL A 8 19.26 11.31 15.78
CA VAL A 8 17.96 10.62 15.78
C VAL A 8 17.90 9.89 14.44
N HIS A 9 18.31 8.62 14.43
CA HIS A 9 18.02 7.74 13.31
C HIS A 9 16.51 7.65 13.24
N ALA A 10 15.92 8.12 12.16
CA ALA A 10 14.51 7.85 11.90
C ALA A 10 14.35 6.34 11.92
N GLU A 11 13.62 5.82 12.92
CA GLU A 11 13.40 4.39 13.08
C GLU A 11 12.85 3.80 11.79
N SER A 12 13.37 2.65 11.39
CA SER A 12 12.86 1.92 10.22
C SER A 12 11.47 1.42 10.59
N PRO A 13 10.39 1.93 9.99
CA PRO A 13 9.04 1.57 10.39
C PRO A 13 8.76 0.10 10.11
N LYS A 14 7.98 -0.55 10.98
CA LYS A 14 7.53 -1.93 10.76
C LYS A 14 6.68 -2.04 9.49
N ARG A 15 5.87 -1.00 9.19
CA ARG A 15 5.00 -0.94 8.00
C ARG A 15 5.42 0.21 7.11
N GLU A 16 5.73 -0.11 5.87
CA GLU A 16 6.15 0.87 4.86
C GLU A 16 6.03 0.26 3.47
N MET A 17 5.40 0.94 2.52
CA MET A 17 5.53 0.60 1.12
C MET A 17 6.95 0.95 0.67
N ARG A 18 7.71 -0.02 0.19
CA ARG A 18 9.05 0.17 -0.38
C ARG A 18 9.05 -0.39 -1.78
N ALA A 19 8.65 0.45 -2.73
CA ALA A 19 8.46 0.02 -4.09
C ALA A 19 9.48 0.63 -5.05
N THR A 20 9.66 -0.03 -6.19
CA THR A 20 10.40 0.50 -7.32
C THR A 20 9.68 0.21 -8.63
N TRP A 21 9.75 1.16 -9.56
CA TRP A 21 9.23 1.01 -10.91
C TRP A 21 10.23 0.23 -11.75
N LEU A 22 9.79 -0.88 -12.34
CA LEU A 22 10.55 -1.68 -13.29
C LEU A 22 9.99 -1.42 -14.69
N THR A 23 10.67 -0.55 -15.41
CA THR A 23 10.21 0.08 -16.65
C THR A 23 10.61 -0.75 -17.87
N THR A 24 9.64 -1.07 -18.72
CA THR A 24 9.86 -1.83 -19.97
C THR A 24 9.80 -0.97 -21.21
N VAL A 25 9.04 0.12 -21.20
CA VAL A 25 8.99 1.07 -22.32
C VAL A 25 10.39 1.57 -22.64
N ALA A 26 10.72 1.62 -23.90
CA ALA A 26 12.06 1.98 -24.42
C ALA A 26 13.20 1.13 -23.81
N ASN A 27 12.90 0.00 -23.17
CA ASN A 27 13.84 -0.88 -22.47
C ASN A 27 14.71 -0.13 -21.43
N ILE A 28 14.09 0.85 -20.71
CA ILE A 28 14.81 1.67 -19.73
C ILE A 28 15.46 0.80 -18.67
N ASP A 29 14.68 -0.11 -18.04
CA ASP A 29 15.22 -1.06 -17.08
C ASP A 29 15.40 -2.44 -17.69
N TRP A 30 14.36 -2.98 -18.33
CA TRP A 30 14.30 -4.37 -18.80
C TRP A 30 13.36 -4.54 -20.00
N PRO A 31 13.60 -5.53 -20.90
CA PRO A 31 14.86 -6.27 -21.05
C PRO A 31 15.90 -5.47 -21.86
N THR A 32 17.17 -5.55 -21.49
CA THR A 32 18.27 -4.98 -22.27
C THR A 32 18.82 -5.98 -23.27
N THR A 33 18.58 -7.28 -23.05
CA THR A 33 19.05 -8.40 -23.87
C THR A 33 17.92 -9.05 -24.66
N SER A 34 18.27 -9.81 -25.70
CA SER A 34 17.34 -10.63 -26.48
C SER A 34 17.37 -12.08 -25.99
N GLY A 35 16.24 -12.78 -26.21
CA GLY A 35 16.07 -14.22 -25.95
C GLY A 35 15.74 -14.55 -24.48
N GLN A 36 14.83 -15.52 -24.33
CA GLN A 36 14.21 -15.93 -23.07
C GLN A 36 15.21 -16.15 -21.93
N ALA A 37 16.25 -16.96 -22.16
CA ALA A 37 17.20 -17.33 -21.10
C ALA A 37 17.99 -16.10 -20.57
N SER A 38 18.35 -15.17 -21.44
CA SER A 38 19.08 -13.95 -21.06
C SER A 38 18.18 -12.96 -20.32
N GLN A 39 16.96 -12.78 -20.81
CA GLN A 39 15.96 -11.92 -20.17
C GLN A 39 15.58 -12.41 -18.78
N LYS A 40 15.38 -13.73 -18.60
CA LYS A 40 15.13 -14.33 -17.28
C LYS A 40 16.30 -14.12 -16.32
N ARG A 41 17.54 -14.35 -16.75
CA ARG A 41 18.72 -14.08 -15.89
C ARG A 41 18.85 -12.61 -15.50
N GLU A 42 18.54 -11.70 -16.41
CA GLU A 42 18.54 -10.26 -16.15
C GLU A 42 17.47 -9.89 -15.12
N MET A 43 16.26 -10.41 -15.26
CA MET A 43 15.15 -10.21 -14.32
C MET A 43 15.48 -10.76 -12.93
N LEU A 44 16.01 -11.98 -12.83
CA LEU A 44 16.43 -12.55 -11.54
C LEU A 44 17.42 -11.63 -10.81
N ARG A 45 18.43 -11.12 -11.53
CA ARG A 45 19.40 -10.18 -10.93
C ARG A 45 18.73 -8.90 -10.42
N MET A 46 17.73 -8.39 -11.14
CA MET A 46 16.97 -7.21 -10.69
C MET A 46 16.16 -7.50 -9.44
N LEU A 47 15.39 -8.59 -9.43
CA LEU A 47 14.58 -9.00 -8.28
C LEU A 47 15.46 -9.30 -7.06
N ASP A 48 16.61 -9.97 -7.24
CA ASP A 48 17.60 -10.20 -6.17
C ASP A 48 18.12 -8.86 -5.61
N SER A 49 18.41 -7.89 -6.47
CA SER A 49 18.87 -6.57 -6.04
C SER A 49 17.78 -5.84 -5.23
N ILE A 50 16.55 -5.84 -5.70
CA ILE A 50 15.39 -5.23 -5.04
C ILE A 50 15.15 -5.88 -3.67
N ALA A 51 15.07 -7.19 -3.60
CA ALA A 51 14.86 -7.93 -2.36
C ALA A 51 16.02 -7.71 -1.36
N SER A 52 17.27 -7.71 -1.86
CA SER A 52 18.45 -7.43 -1.03
C SER A 52 18.43 -6.04 -0.40
N MET A 53 17.70 -5.09 -1.00
CA MET A 53 17.47 -3.75 -0.46
C MET A 53 16.36 -3.69 0.58
N ARG A 54 15.74 -4.81 0.93
CA ARG A 54 14.57 -4.87 1.82
C ARG A 54 13.38 -4.05 1.29
N MET A 55 13.29 -3.93 -0.03
CA MET A 55 12.07 -3.51 -0.70
C MET A 55 11.06 -4.63 -0.67
N ASN A 56 9.79 -4.31 -0.75
CA ASN A 56 8.70 -5.27 -0.63
C ASN A 56 7.72 -5.24 -1.80
N THR A 57 7.92 -4.36 -2.79
CA THR A 57 6.99 -4.22 -3.91
C THR A 57 7.72 -3.83 -5.20
N VAL A 58 7.28 -4.39 -6.32
CA VAL A 58 7.72 -4.03 -7.69
C VAL A 58 6.51 -3.60 -8.50
N PHE A 59 6.57 -2.41 -9.11
CA PHE A 59 5.62 -1.96 -10.13
C PHE A 59 6.17 -2.36 -11.50
N PHE A 60 5.73 -3.49 -12.01
CA PHE A 60 6.23 -4.09 -13.25
C PHE A 60 5.41 -3.62 -14.45
N HIS A 61 6.06 -2.95 -15.40
CA HIS A 61 5.42 -2.38 -16.58
C HIS A 61 5.04 -3.46 -17.58
N VAL A 62 3.78 -3.86 -17.60
CA VAL A 62 3.26 -4.99 -18.39
C VAL A 62 2.48 -4.58 -19.62
N ARG A 63 2.00 -3.31 -19.69
CA ARG A 63 1.25 -2.78 -20.83
C ARG A 63 1.75 -1.38 -21.20
N PRO A 64 2.84 -1.27 -21.94
CA PRO A 64 3.45 0.01 -22.27
C PRO A 64 2.77 0.80 -23.39
N CYS A 65 2.27 0.14 -24.44
CA CYS A 65 1.75 0.79 -25.66
C CYS A 65 0.61 -0.03 -26.31
N CYS A 66 -0.49 -0.30 -25.61
CA CYS A 66 -1.55 -1.20 -26.08
C CYS A 66 -0.96 -2.50 -26.63
N ASP A 67 0.01 -3.03 -25.94
CA ASP A 67 0.70 -4.27 -26.19
C ASP A 67 1.08 -4.90 -24.85
N ALA A 68 1.33 -6.19 -24.82
CA ALA A 68 1.40 -6.95 -23.60
C ALA A 68 2.78 -7.60 -23.37
N LEU A 69 3.22 -7.60 -22.11
CA LEU A 69 4.31 -8.44 -21.61
C LEU A 69 3.75 -9.64 -20.81
N TYR A 70 2.60 -10.12 -21.24
CA TYR A 70 1.89 -11.28 -20.69
C TYR A 70 1.01 -11.88 -21.78
N ASN A 71 0.47 -13.08 -21.59
CA ASN A 71 -0.42 -13.72 -22.55
C ASN A 71 -1.80 -13.06 -22.55
N SER A 72 -1.95 -11.98 -23.34
CA SER A 72 -3.17 -11.20 -23.45
C SER A 72 -4.14 -11.80 -24.48
N ALA A 73 -5.46 -11.79 -24.15
CA ALA A 73 -6.51 -12.15 -25.10
C ALA A 73 -6.85 -11.00 -26.08
N TYR A 74 -6.42 -9.76 -25.79
CA TYR A 74 -6.87 -8.55 -26.48
C TYR A 74 -5.79 -7.81 -27.24
N GLU A 75 -4.54 -7.95 -26.84
CA GLU A 75 -3.45 -7.12 -27.34
C GLU A 75 -2.22 -7.95 -27.71
N PRO A 76 -1.45 -7.54 -28.72
CA PRO A 76 -0.30 -8.30 -29.20
C PRO A 76 0.86 -8.29 -28.19
N TRP A 77 1.75 -9.28 -28.25
CA TRP A 77 3.03 -9.26 -27.55
C TRP A 77 3.82 -7.99 -27.86
N SER A 78 4.41 -7.41 -26.85
CA SER A 78 5.16 -6.15 -26.98
C SER A 78 6.48 -6.34 -27.71
N SER A 79 6.80 -5.39 -28.60
CA SER A 79 8.13 -5.31 -29.23
C SER A 79 9.26 -4.98 -28.25
N TYR A 80 8.94 -4.45 -27.07
CA TYR A 80 9.95 -4.24 -26.02
C TYR A 80 10.53 -5.55 -25.49
N LEU A 81 9.92 -6.70 -25.73
CA LEU A 81 10.52 -8.02 -25.48
C LEU A 81 11.65 -8.39 -26.44
N LYS A 82 12.10 -7.45 -27.30
CA LYS A 82 13.12 -7.67 -28.31
C LYS A 82 12.74 -8.75 -29.35
N VAL A 83 11.45 -8.84 -29.61
CA VAL A 83 10.85 -9.62 -30.71
C VAL A 83 10.00 -8.68 -31.58
N ASN A 84 9.55 -9.13 -32.73
CA ASN A 84 8.57 -8.37 -33.50
C ASN A 84 7.24 -8.30 -32.71
N ARG A 85 6.57 -7.15 -32.77
CA ARG A 85 5.25 -6.98 -32.12
C ARG A 85 4.29 -8.11 -32.53
N GLY A 86 3.67 -8.75 -31.56
CA GLY A 86 2.79 -9.90 -31.77
C GLY A 86 3.48 -11.26 -31.84
N THR A 87 4.81 -11.31 -31.87
CA THR A 87 5.54 -12.57 -31.82
C THR A 87 5.67 -13.05 -30.38
N ASP A 88 5.27 -14.28 -30.12
CA ASP A 88 5.43 -14.95 -28.83
C ASP A 88 6.91 -15.01 -28.44
N PRO A 89 7.32 -14.47 -27.29
CA PRO A 89 8.71 -14.51 -26.81
C PRO A 89 9.15 -15.91 -26.32
N GLY A 90 8.25 -16.90 -26.32
CA GLY A 90 8.50 -18.26 -25.86
C GLY A 90 8.38 -18.45 -24.35
N TYR A 91 7.88 -17.45 -23.62
CA TYR A 91 7.58 -17.52 -22.19
C TYR A 91 6.67 -16.36 -21.81
N ASP A 92 6.06 -16.44 -20.64
CA ASP A 92 5.22 -15.40 -20.08
C ASP A 92 6.04 -14.55 -19.06
N PRO A 93 6.40 -13.30 -19.40
CA PRO A 93 7.17 -12.43 -18.50
C PRO A 93 6.46 -12.09 -17.19
N LEU A 94 5.15 -11.83 -17.21
CA LEU A 94 4.39 -11.49 -16.00
C LEU A 94 4.29 -12.69 -15.07
N ALA A 95 3.96 -13.87 -15.58
CA ALA A 95 3.95 -15.10 -14.78
C ALA A 95 5.31 -15.37 -14.15
N PHE A 96 6.40 -15.17 -14.90
CA PHE A 96 7.77 -15.33 -14.39
C PHE A 96 8.12 -14.31 -13.29
N VAL A 97 7.73 -13.03 -13.44
CA VAL A 97 8.00 -11.99 -12.44
C VAL A 97 7.19 -12.23 -11.17
N LEU A 98 5.94 -12.68 -11.29
CA LEU A 98 5.10 -13.05 -10.14
C LEU A 98 5.73 -14.21 -9.36
N GLU A 99 6.03 -15.31 -10.02
CA GLU A 99 6.65 -16.47 -9.39
C GLU A 99 7.94 -16.11 -8.66
N GLU A 100 8.86 -15.44 -9.36
CA GLU A 100 10.17 -15.11 -8.81
C GLU A 100 10.16 -13.94 -7.81
N GLY A 101 9.20 -13.02 -7.95
CA GLY A 101 8.94 -11.94 -6.99
C GLY A 101 8.42 -12.49 -5.67
N HIS A 102 7.37 -13.32 -5.71
CA HIS A 102 6.77 -13.93 -4.53
C HIS A 102 7.76 -14.83 -3.78
N LYS A 103 8.60 -15.62 -4.49
CA LYS A 103 9.70 -16.38 -3.86
C LYS A 103 10.66 -15.50 -3.04
N ARG A 104 10.76 -14.21 -3.35
CA ARG A 104 11.60 -13.23 -2.66
C ARG A 104 10.86 -12.35 -1.66
N GLY A 105 9.57 -12.64 -1.42
CA GLY A 105 8.71 -11.83 -0.55
C GLY A 105 8.31 -10.48 -1.14
N LEU A 106 8.43 -10.31 -2.46
CA LEU A 106 8.05 -9.09 -3.17
C LEU A 106 6.61 -9.19 -3.66
N ALA A 107 5.79 -8.20 -3.37
CA ALA A 107 4.53 -8.01 -4.05
C ALA A 107 4.76 -7.46 -5.47
N VAL A 108 3.92 -7.85 -6.41
CA VAL A 108 4.01 -7.42 -7.80
C VAL A 108 2.73 -6.70 -8.20
N HIS A 109 2.86 -5.41 -8.50
CA HIS A 109 1.79 -4.62 -9.10
C HIS A 109 2.00 -4.54 -10.60
N ALA A 110 0.99 -4.90 -11.38
CA ALA A 110 1.02 -4.71 -12.82
C ALA A 110 0.86 -3.21 -13.13
N TRP A 111 1.87 -2.64 -13.78
CA TRP A 111 1.82 -1.26 -14.26
C TRP A 111 1.33 -1.24 -15.71
N LEU A 112 0.24 -0.53 -15.94
CA LEU A 112 -0.36 -0.33 -17.26
C LEU A 112 -0.39 1.16 -17.60
N ASN A 113 -0.08 1.48 -18.85
CA ASN A 113 -0.48 2.75 -19.44
C ASN A 113 -1.86 2.55 -20.11
N PRO A 114 -2.92 3.26 -19.68
CA PRO A 114 -4.28 2.93 -20.14
C PRO A 114 -4.56 3.32 -21.60
N TYR A 115 -3.95 4.40 -22.10
CA TYR A 115 -4.32 4.94 -23.41
C TYR A 115 -3.20 4.99 -24.45
N ARG A 116 -1.95 4.95 -24.03
CA ARG A 116 -0.83 5.10 -24.96
C ARG A 116 -0.77 3.94 -25.97
N TYR A 117 -0.87 4.29 -27.25
CA TYR A 117 -0.74 3.34 -28.34
C TYR A 117 0.67 3.37 -28.94
N SER A 118 1.25 4.56 -29.10
CA SER A 118 2.65 4.72 -29.55
C SER A 118 3.27 5.98 -28.94
N THR A 119 4.56 5.93 -28.64
CA THR A 119 5.35 7.08 -28.15
C THR A 119 5.89 7.95 -29.27
N ARG A 120 5.90 7.48 -30.54
CA ARG A 120 6.34 8.20 -31.71
C ARG A 120 5.51 7.79 -32.91
N GLN A 121 5.05 8.76 -33.71
CA GLN A 121 4.35 8.51 -34.94
C GLN A 121 5.31 7.86 -35.94
N GLY A 122 5.01 6.65 -36.37
CA GLY A 122 5.57 6.01 -37.54
C GLY A 122 7.00 5.43 -37.47
N THR A 123 7.69 5.44 -36.34
CA THR A 123 9.13 5.12 -36.34
C THR A 123 9.57 3.88 -35.56
N ASN A 124 8.75 3.27 -34.71
CA ASN A 124 9.20 2.14 -33.88
C ASN A 124 8.34 0.88 -34.01
N TRP A 125 7.54 0.77 -35.03
CA TRP A 125 6.80 -0.43 -35.36
C TRP A 125 7.68 -1.29 -36.28
N THR A 126 8.69 -1.93 -35.73
CA THR A 126 9.48 -2.88 -36.49
C THR A 126 8.63 -4.12 -36.79
N GLY A 127 8.06 -4.16 -37.98
CA GLY A 127 7.62 -5.39 -38.62
C GLY A 127 6.28 -5.98 -38.19
N ALA A 128 5.37 -5.23 -37.56
CA ALA A 128 4.11 -5.85 -37.12
C ALA A 128 2.87 -4.97 -37.24
N HIS A 129 2.81 -4.10 -38.24
CA HIS A 129 1.56 -3.46 -38.66
C HIS A 129 0.48 -4.50 -39.01
N ASP A 130 0.88 -5.70 -39.41
CA ASP A 130 -0.02 -6.75 -39.88
C ASP A 130 -0.62 -7.62 -38.75
N ASN A 131 -0.27 -7.40 -37.49
CA ASN A 131 -0.86 -8.17 -36.41
C ASN A 131 -2.37 -7.87 -36.27
N PRO A 132 -3.24 -8.90 -36.37
CA PRO A 132 -4.69 -8.70 -36.38
C PRO A 132 -5.24 -8.11 -35.07
N LEU A 133 -4.49 -8.13 -33.97
CA LEU A 133 -4.87 -7.51 -32.70
C LEU A 133 -4.51 -6.02 -32.59
N ASN A 134 -3.79 -5.46 -33.58
CA ASN A 134 -3.49 -4.03 -33.57
C ASN A 134 -4.75 -3.19 -33.80
N TYR A 135 -4.96 -2.17 -32.98
CA TYR A 135 -6.11 -1.27 -33.11
C TYR A 135 -6.12 -0.47 -34.41
N GLU A 136 -4.99 -0.26 -35.05
CA GLU A 136 -4.92 0.30 -36.40
C GLU A 136 -5.72 -0.50 -37.44
N HIS A 137 -5.87 -1.82 -37.23
CA HIS A 137 -6.63 -2.70 -38.10
C HIS A 137 -8.03 -2.99 -37.58
N THR A 138 -8.16 -3.20 -36.26
CA THR A 138 -9.42 -3.63 -35.65
C THR A 138 -10.35 -2.46 -35.36
N HIS A 139 -9.80 -1.32 -34.92
CA HIS A 139 -10.53 -0.15 -34.43
C HIS A 139 -9.80 1.14 -34.74
N PRO A 140 -9.53 1.49 -36.02
CA PRO A 140 -8.80 2.70 -36.38
C PRO A 140 -9.51 3.97 -35.89
N GLU A 141 -10.82 3.94 -35.71
CA GLU A 141 -11.64 5.03 -35.17
C GLU A 141 -11.39 5.31 -33.67
N TRP A 142 -10.70 4.40 -32.96
CA TRP A 142 -10.31 4.58 -31.56
C TRP A 142 -9.05 5.41 -31.38
N LEU A 143 -8.32 5.71 -32.46
CA LEU A 143 -6.99 6.31 -32.37
C LEU A 143 -7.03 7.81 -32.56
N ILE A 144 -6.38 8.53 -31.66
CA ILE A 144 -6.08 9.96 -31.78
C ILE A 144 -4.60 10.13 -32.12
N TYR A 145 -4.34 10.93 -33.15
CA TYR A 145 -3.00 11.22 -33.64
C TYR A 145 -2.58 12.64 -33.25
N TYR A 146 -1.52 12.72 -32.45
CA TYR A 146 -0.85 13.97 -32.13
C TYR A 146 0.38 14.14 -33.03
N THR A 147 0.49 15.31 -33.63
CA THR A 147 1.60 15.68 -34.51
C THR A 147 2.38 16.84 -33.91
N GLY A 148 3.59 17.12 -34.40
CA GLY A 148 4.43 18.23 -33.92
C GLY A 148 5.68 17.73 -33.19
N ASN A 149 6.13 18.48 -32.19
CA ASN A 149 7.41 18.24 -31.53
C ASN A 149 7.44 16.97 -30.65
N ASN A 150 6.28 16.48 -30.23
CA ASN A 150 6.14 15.25 -29.44
C ASN A 150 5.04 14.38 -30.04
N PRO A 151 5.28 13.76 -31.21
CA PRO A 151 4.27 12.97 -31.90
C PRO A 151 3.96 11.70 -31.09
N GLN A 152 2.68 11.41 -30.91
CA GLN A 152 2.20 10.23 -30.21
C GLN A 152 0.81 9.82 -30.71
N ILE A 153 0.46 8.56 -30.48
CA ILE A 153 -0.88 8.03 -30.78
C ILE A 153 -1.43 7.48 -29.47
N ILE A 154 -2.67 7.82 -29.15
CA ILE A 154 -3.38 7.30 -27.99
C ILE A 154 -4.74 6.72 -28.40
N LEU A 155 -5.31 5.87 -27.58
CA LEU A 155 -6.73 5.55 -27.64
C LEU A 155 -7.54 6.77 -27.21
N ASP A 156 -8.68 7.03 -27.85
CA ASP A 156 -9.56 8.16 -27.55
C ASP A 156 -10.36 7.91 -26.25
N PRO A 157 -10.08 8.62 -25.14
CA PRO A 157 -10.81 8.44 -23.90
C PRO A 157 -12.30 8.80 -24.00
N GLY A 158 -12.68 9.59 -25.01
CA GLY A 158 -14.04 10.01 -25.30
C GLY A 158 -14.94 8.89 -25.84
N ILE A 159 -14.39 7.78 -26.27
CA ILE A 159 -15.13 6.65 -26.85
C ILE A 159 -15.48 5.63 -25.74
N PRO A 160 -16.77 5.37 -25.45
CA PRO A 160 -17.17 4.41 -24.42
C PRO A 160 -16.59 3.00 -24.62
N ALA A 161 -16.49 2.54 -25.86
CA ALA A 161 -15.92 1.21 -26.19
C ALA A 161 -14.42 1.12 -25.83
N VAL A 162 -13.67 2.22 -25.89
CA VAL A 162 -12.27 2.27 -25.44
C VAL A 162 -12.19 2.05 -23.92
N ARG A 163 -13.04 2.71 -23.13
CA ARG A 163 -13.07 2.49 -21.67
C ARG A 163 -13.43 1.05 -21.34
N HIS A 164 -14.42 0.49 -22.03
CA HIS A 164 -14.79 -0.90 -21.85
C HIS A 164 -13.62 -1.84 -22.18
N ARG A 165 -12.86 -1.61 -23.26
CA ARG A 165 -11.68 -2.40 -23.63
C ARG A 165 -10.60 -2.35 -22.55
N ILE A 166 -10.39 -1.20 -21.88
CA ILE A 166 -9.45 -1.10 -20.77
C ILE A 166 -9.89 -2.01 -19.61
N CYS A 167 -11.19 -2.03 -19.29
CA CYS A 167 -11.75 -2.94 -18.29
C CYS A 167 -11.60 -4.42 -18.69
N GLU A 168 -11.82 -4.76 -19.95
CA GLU A 168 -11.59 -6.13 -20.46
C GLU A 168 -10.11 -6.56 -20.32
N VAL A 169 -9.17 -5.66 -20.63
CA VAL A 169 -7.73 -5.91 -20.46
C VAL A 169 -7.38 -6.13 -18.99
N VAL A 170 -7.92 -5.30 -18.09
CA VAL A 170 -7.72 -5.45 -16.64
C VAL A 170 -8.35 -6.75 -16.14
N GLY A 171 -9.57 -7.07 -16.56
CA GLY A 171 -10.26 -8.33 -16.22
C GLY A 171 -9.49 -9.56 -16.71
N ASP A 172 -8.92 -9.50 -17.92
CA ASP A 172 -8.09 -10.57 -18.50
C ASP A 172 -6.85 -10.84 -17.64
N ILE A 173 -6.13 -9.80 -17.25
CA ILE A 173 -4.96 -9.94 -16.34
C ILE A 173 -5.38 -10.54 -15.01
N LEU A 174 -6.41 -10.01 -14.36
CA LEU A 174 -6.87 -10.46 -13.05
C LEU A 174 -7.37 -11.90 -13.04
N SER A 175 -7.95 -12.37 -14.14
CA SER A 175 -8.43 -13.75 -14.26
C SER A 175 -7.32 -14.78 -14.45
N LYS A 176 -6.13 -14.36 -14.87
CA LYS A 176 -5.01 -15.23 -15.22
C LYS A 176 -3.86 -15.23 -14.23
N TYR A 177 -3.70 -14.13 -13.48
CA TYR A 177 -2.51 -13.91 -12.66
C TYR A 177 -2.88 -13.52 -11.23
N ASP A 178 -2.18 -14.09 -10.24
CA ASP A 178 -2.32 -13.74 -8.83
C ASP A 178 -1.52 -12.46 -8.50
N LEU A 179 -2.07 -11.33 -8.91
CA LEU A 179 -1.48 -10.01 -8.69
C LEU A 179 -1.75 -9.51 -7.27
N ASP A 180 -0.82 -8.70 -6.75
CA ASP A 180 -0.99 -7.96 -5.50
C ASP A 180 -1.59 -6.56 -5.73
N GLY A 181 -1.41 -5.99 -6.93
CA GLY A 181 -1.96 -4.69 -7.29
C GLY A 181 -1.93 -4.39 -8.78
N ILE A 182 -2.66 -3.35 -9.15
CA ILE A 182 -2.61 -2.69 -10.46
C ILE A 182 -2.29 -1.22 -10.21
N ILE A 183 -1.43 -0.65 -11.06
CA ILE A 183 -1.13 0.78 -11.04
C ILE A 183 -1.14 1.35 -12.46
N PHE A 184 -1.79 2.51 -12.62
CA PHE A 184 -1.71 3.32 -13.83
C PHE A 184 -0.73 4.47 -13.62
N ASP A 185 -0.06 4.89 -14.71
CA ASP A 185 0.64 6.17 -14.78
C ASP A 185 -0.33 7.30 -15.17
N ASP A 186 0.20 8.46 -15.58
CA ASP A 186 -0.58 9.66 -15.80
C ASP A 186 -0.83 10.01 -17.30
N TYR A 187 -0.55 9.09 -18.20
CA TYR A 187 -0.74 9.34 -19.64
C TYR A 187 -2.20 9.06 -20.05
N PHE A 188 -3.12 9.99 -19.67
CA PHE A 188 -4.54 9.92 -20.06
C PHE A 188 -4.76 10.57 -21.41
N TYR A 189 -4.87 11.91 -21.49
CA TYR A 189 -4.69 12.65 -22.73
C TYR A 189 -3.21 12.99 -22.90
N ALA A 190 -2.84 13.45 -24.11
CA ALA A 190 -1.46 13.75 -24.41
C ALA A 190 -0.94 14.98 -23.67
N TYR A 191 0.26 14.92 -23.16
CA TYR A 191 1.01 16.08 -22.69
C TYR A 191 1.19 17.11 -23.82
N GLY A 192 1.06 18.39 -23.48
CA GLY A 192 1.00 19.49 -24.45
C GLY A 192 -0.42 19.87 -24.85
N GLY A 193 -1.41 19.18 -24.29
CA GLY A 193 -2.83 19.49 -24.40
C GLY A 193 -3.50 18.88 -25.64
N THR A 194 -4.82 18.78 -25.54
CA THR A 194 -5.70 18.31 -26.62
C THR A 194 -6.59 19.45 -27.06
N THR A 195 -6.57 19.85 -28.33
CA THR A 195 -7.39 20.93 -28.89
C THR A 195 -8.58 20.37 -29.63
N ASN A 196 -8.37 19.76 -30.78
CA ASN A 196 -9.40 19.28 -31.69
C ASN A 196 -9.21 17.84 -32.20
N GLN A 197 -8.23 17.14 -31.65
CA GLN A 197 -7.89 15.79 -32.12
C GLN A 197 -8.99 14.78 -31.84
N ASP A 198 -9.84 15.02 -30.84
CA ASP A 198 -10.97 14.19 -30.42
C ASP A 198 -12.34 14.74 -30.90
N THR A 199 -12.37 15.61 -31.90
CA THR A 199 -13.60 16.25 -32.40
C THR A 199 -14.66 15.22 -32.87
N ALA A 200 -14.24 14.11 -33.41
CA ALA A 200 -15.14 13.04 -33.85
C ALA A 200 -15.92 12.43 -32.68
N SER A 201 -15.23 12.07 -31.60
CA SER A 201 -15.86 11.51 -30.40
C SER A 201 -16.67 12.58 -29.64
N GLN A 202 -16.21 13.83 -29.58
CA GLN A 202 -17.00 14.93 -29.01
C GLN A 202 -18.37 15.04 -29.67
N ARG A 203 -18.42 15.01 -31.02
CA ARG A 203 -19.69 15.12 -31.77
C ARG A 203 -20.63 13.95 -31.48
N LEU A 204 -20.10 12.76 -31.27
CA LEU A 204 -20.89 11.54 -31.06
C LEU A 204 -21.32 11.33 -29.61
N TYR A 205 -20.46 11.68 -28.66
CA TYR A 205 -20.63 11.23 -27.28
C TYR A 205 -20.68 12.34 -26.24
N LYS A 206 -20.30 13.59 -26.57
CA LYS A 206 -20.35 14.69 -25.60
C LYS A 206 -21.80 15.14 -25.37
N PRO A 207 -22.33 15.07 -24.13
CA PRO A 207 -23.66 15.58 -23.81
C PRO A 207 -23.78 17.09 -24.07
N ALA A 208 -24.97 17.54 -24.38
CA ALA A 208 -25.26 18.98 -24.46
C ALA A 208 -25.09 19.64 -23.09
N GLY A 209 -24.62 20.89 -23.06
CA GLY A 209 -24.50 21.68 -21.83
C GLY A 209 -23.24 21.45 -21.00
N ILE A 210 -22.42 20.45 -21.31
CA ILE A 210 -21.11 20.24 -20.66
C ILE A 210 -19.99 20.86 -21.51
N THR A 211 -18.99 21.47 -20.89
CA THR A 211 -17.79 21.94 -21.59
C THR A 211 -16.97 20.78 -22.14
N VAL A 212 -16.11 21.04 -23.13
CA VAL A 212 -15.22 19.99 -23.67
C VAL A 212 -14.24 19.51 -22.61
N ASP A 213 -13.68 20.40 -21.81
CA ASP A 213 -12.72 20.07 -20.77
C ASP A 213 -13.34 19.23 -19.64
N ASP A 214 -14.56 19.57 -19.22
CA ASP A 214 -15.28 18.78 -18.23
C ASP A 214 -15.67 17.41 -18.77
N TRP A 215 -16.06 17.32 -20.05
CA TRP A 215 -16.36 16.05 -20.70
C TRP A 215 -15.12 15.14 -20.83
N ARG A 216 -13.96 15.70 -21.18
CA ARG A 216 -12.71 14.96 -21.24
C ARG A 216 -12.32 14.42 -19.87
N ARG A 217 -12.46 15.24 -18.82
CA ARG A 217 -12.20 14.86 -17.44
C ARG A 217 -13.15 13.76 -16.94
N ASP A 218 -14.44 13.92 -17.23
CA ASP A 218 -15.47 12.93 -16.93
C ASP A 218 -15.17 11.57 -17.58
N ASN A 219 -14.69 11.54 -18.84
CA ASN A 219 -14.30 10.30 -19.51
C ASN A 219 -13.14 9.59 -18.80
N VAL A 220 -12.14 10.32 -18.31
CA VAL A 220 -11.03 9.76 -17.54
C VAL A 220 -11.54 9.25 -16.18
N ASN A 221 -12.35 10.06 -15.48
CA ASN A 221 -12.91 9.68 -14.18
C ASN A 221 -13.77 8.41 -14.28
N ARG A 222 -14.63 8.32 -15.29
CA ARG A 222 -15.43 7.11 -15.55
C ARG A 222 -14.56 5.89 -15.85
N MET A 223 -13.50 6.04 -16.64
CA MET A 223 -12.59 4.92 -16.89
C MET A 223 -11.95 4.43 -15.58
N VAL A 224 -11.51 5.33 -14.71
CA VAL A 224 -10.93 4.97 -13.41
C VAL A 224 -11.96 4.25 -12.54
N GLN A 225 -13.20 4.73 -12.50
CA GLN A 225 -14.27 4.07 -11.75
C GLN A 225 -14.60 2.68 -12.35
N ASP A 226 -14.79 2.57 -13.67
CA ASP A 226 -15.10 1.31 -14.34
C ASP A 226 -14.00 0.25 -14.12
N VAL A 227 -12.73 0.67 -14.12
CA VAL A 227 -11.60 -0.20 -13.80
C VAL A 227 -11.62 -0.63 -12.34
N TYR A 228 -11.86 0.28 -11.40
CA TYR A 228 -11.98 -0.05 -9.98
C TYR A 228 -13.09 -1.07 -9.75
N ASP A 229 -14.28 -0.85 -10.34
CA ASP A 229 -15.41 -1.76 -10.23
C ASP A 229 -15.10 -3.13 -10.83
N THR A 230 -14.37 -3.18 -11.95
CA THR A 230 -13.87 -4.42 -12.55
C THR A 230 -12.95 -5.17 -11.57
N ILE A 231 -12.02 -4.48 -10.91
CA ILE A 231 -11.13 -5.07 -9.92
C ILE A 231 -11.92 -5.61 -8.73
N GLN A 232 -12.87 -4.82 -8.20
CA GLN A 232 -13.72 -5.27 -7.07
C GLN A 232 -14.57 -6.49 -7.44
N ALA A 233 -15.02 -6.61 -8.69
CA ALA A 233 -15.80 -7.75 -9.15
C ALA A 233 -14.98 -9.03 -9.36
N VAL A 234 -13.74 -8.91 -9.85
CA VAL A 234 -12.93 -10.07 -10.27
C VAL A 234 -11.95 -10.50 -9.18
N ALA A 235 -11.24 -9.53 -8.55
CA ALA A 235 -10.19 -9.78 -7.58
C ALA A 235 -10.15 -8.65 -6.52
N PRO A 236 -11.12 -8.59 -5.60
CA PRO A 236 -11.29 -7.45 -4.67
C PRO A 236 -10.10 -7.22 -3.73
N TRP A 237 -9.20 -8.19 -3.62
CA TRP A 237 -7.95 -8.09 -2.85
C TRP A 237 -6.84 -7.35 -3.59
N VAL A 238 -6.92 -7.22 -4.91
CA VAL A 238 -5.92 -6.50 -5.71
C VAL A 238 -6.10 -5.00 -5.48
N THR A 239 -5.03 -4.33 -5.06
CA THR A 239 -5.04 -2.89 -4.84
C THR A 239 -4.96 -2.13 -6.14
N PHE A 240 -5.72 -1.04 -6.26
CA PHE A 240 -5.65 -0.17 -7.42
C PHE A 240 -5.06 1.19 -7.07
N GLY A 241 -3.99 1.57 -7.75
CA GLY A 241 -3.33 2.86 -7.60
C GLY A 241 -3.16 3.60 -8.90
N ILE A 242 -3.01 4.92 -8.80
CA ILE A 242 -2.66 5.78 -9.92
C ILE A 242 -1.50 6.67 -9.52
N SER A 243 -0.56 6.86 -10.46
CA SER A 243 0.60 7.73 -10.29
C SER A 243 0.42 9.02 -11.11
N PRO A 244 -0.34 10.01 -10.61
CA PRO A 244 -0.52 11.27 -11.30
C PRO A 244 0.77 12.11 -11.27
N PHE A 245 0.85 13.09 -12.15
CA PHE A 245 1.85 14.14 -12.02
C PHE A 245 1.80 14.78 -10.63
N GLY A 246 2.93 15.18 -10.08
CA GLY A 246 3.05 15.65 -8.70
C GLY A 246 2.35 16.97 -8.36
N ILE A 247 1.78 17.65 -9.34
CA ILE A 247 0.96 18.87 -9.18
C ILE A 247 -0.39 18.63 -9.84
N TRP A 248 -1.46 18.59 -9.02
CA TRP A 248 -2.81 18.41 -9.50
C TRP A 248 -3.27 19.62 -10.32
N THR A 249 -3.30 20.80 -9.70
CA THR A 249 -3.67 22.07 -10.32
C THR A 249 -2.95 23.24 -9.65
N THR A 250 -2.75 24.31 -10.37
CA THR A 250 -2.33 25.62 -9.84
C THR A 250 -3.47 26.64 -9.84
N SER A 251 -4.69 26.23 -10.25
CA SER A 251 -5.88 27.09 -10.30
C SER A 251 -6.59 27.15 -8.94
N TYR A 252 -6.54 28.29 -8.29
CA TYR A 252 -7.28 28.52 -7.04
C TYR A 252 -8.80 28.35 -7.20
N SER A 253 -9.37 28.72 -8.35
CA SER A 253 -10.80 28.57 -8.60
C SER A 253 -11.23 27.10 -8.70
N VAL A 254 -10.40 26.25 -9.31
CA VAL A 254 -10.62 24.80 -9.33
C VAL A 254 -10.54 24.24 -7.92
N ALA A 255 -9.49 24.55 -7.20
CA ALA A 255 -9.30 24.05 -5.84
C ALA A 255 -10.42 24.48 -4.89
N GLN A 256 -10.86 25.73 -4.96
CA GLN A 256 -11.96 26.26 -4.16
C GLN A 256 -13.28 25.55 -4.49
N LYS A 257 -13.58 25.30 -5.77
CA LYS A 257 -14.77 24.54 -6.20
C LYS A 257 -14.77 23.14 -5.60
N GLU A 258 -13.60 22.52 -5.53
CA GLU A 258 -13.43 21.16 -4.99
C GLU A 258 -13.26 21.13 -3.46
N GLY A 259 -13.20 22.28 -2.77
CA GLY A 259 -13.01 22.37 -1.32
C GLY A 259 -11.58 22.02 -0.87
N ILE A 260 -10.60 22.14 -1.78
CA ILE A 260 -9.21 21.75 -1.53
C ILE A 260 -8.34 23.01 -1.37
N THR A 261 -7.46 23.00 -0.36
CA THR A 261 -6.45 24.04 -0.19
C THR A 261 -5.18 23.66 -0.93
N LEU A 262 -4.71 24.49 -1.86
CA LEU A 262 -3.47 24.25 -2.60
C LEU A 262 -2.23 24.45 -1.72
N PRO A 263 -1.13 23.73 -2.01
CA PRO A 263 0.15 23.96 -1.32
C PRO A 263 0.71 25.34 -1.71
N SER A 264 1.19 26.08 -0.71
CA SER A 264 1.71 27.42 -0.91
C SER A 264 3.05 27.42 -1.66
N GLY A 265 3.25 28.39 -2.56
CA GLY A 265 4.51 28.60 -3.26
C GLY A 265 4.83 27.60 -4.37
N ILE A 266 3.91 26.68 -4.68
CA ILE A 266 4.10 25.71 -5.75
C ILE A 266 3.67 26.31 -7.08
N THR A 267 4.55 26.14 -8.09
CA THR A 267 4.31 26.56 -9.47
C THR A 267 4.60 25.39 -10.42
N GLY A 268 4.03 25.40 -11.61
CA GLY A 268 4.29 24.37 -12.62
C GLY A 268 3.05 23.97 -13.40
N GLY A 269 3.03 22.74 -13.91
CA GLY A 269 1.97 22.22 -14.75
C GLY A 269 0.60 22.17 -14.07
N ASN A 270 -0.45 22.22 -14.88
CA ASN A 270 -1.83 22.12 -14.44
C ASN A 270 -2.47 20.88 -15.10
N MET A 271 -2.24 19.72 -14.50
CA MET A 271 -2.63 18.44 -15.10
C MET A 271 -4.14 18.23 -15.10
N TYR A 272 -4.85 18.91 -14.20
CA TYR A 272 -6.31 18.97 -14.23
C TYR A 272 -6.85 19.52 -15.57
N GLN A 273 -6.14 20.47 -16.20
CA GLN A 273 -6.53 21.04 -17.49
C GLN A 273 -5.78 20.44 -18.68
N GLU A 274 -4.49 20.13 -18.52
CA GLU A 274 -3.63 19.73 -19.64
C GLU A 274 -3.91 18.31 -20.12
N ILE A 275 -3.99 17.36 -19.20
CA ILE A 275 -4.22 15.94 -19.50
C ILE A 275 -5.49 15.38 -18.85
N TYR A 276 -6.32 16.28 -18.27
CA TYR A 276 -7.61 15.95 -17.66
C TYR A 276 -7.49 14.92 -16.51
N CYS A 277 -6.40 14.99 -15.77
CA CYS A 277 -6.07 14.13 -14.64
C CYS A 277 -6.66 14.72 -13.35
N ASP A 278 -7.62 14.03 -12.72
CA ASP A 278 -8.32 14.51 -11.53
C ASP A 278 -8.30 13.54 -10.36
N PRO A 279 -7.13 13.38 -9.68
CA PRO A 279 -7.02 12.51 -8.52
C PRO A 279 -7.92 12.88 -7.34
N VAL A 280 -8.39 14.13 -7.26
CA VAL A 280 -9.34 14.57 -6.23
C VAL A 280 -10.72 13.92 -6.46
N ALA A 281 -11.17 13.85 -7.70
CA ALA A 281 -12.41 13.13 -8.03
C ALA A 281 -12.29 11.64 -7.66
N TRP A 282 -11.19 10.98 -8.03
CA TRP A 282 -11.01 9.56 -7.74
C TRP A 282 -10.94 9.24 -6.25
N LEU A 283 -10.34 10.14 -5.45
CA LEU A 283 -10.32 10.02 -3.99
C LEU A 283 -11.73 10.20 -3.40
N LYS A 284 -12.49 11.19 -3.87
CA LYS A 284 -13.88 11.46 -3.44
C LYS A 284 -14.81 10.28 -3.75
N ASP A 285 -14.69 9.73 -4.95
CA ASP A 285 -15.52 8.62 -5.42
C ASP A 285 -15.07 7.26 -4.82
N GLY A 286 -13.88 7.23 -4.17
CA GLY A 286 -13.30 6.02 -3.60
C GLY A 286 -12.80 5.02 -4.65
N SER A 287 -12.63 5.44 -5.91
CA SER A 287 -12.25 4.59 -7.05
C SER A 287 -10.75 4.28 -7.16
N VAL A 288 -9.99 4.55 -6.11
CA VAL A 288 -8.59 4.15 -5.95
C VAL A 288 -8.32 3.69 -4.53
N ASP A 289 -7.32 2.84 -4.33
CA ASP A 289 -6.84 2.45 -3.00
C ASP A 289 -5.65 3.32 -2.57
N TYR A 290 -4.86 3.82 -3.51
CA TYR A 290 -3.77 4.73 -3.22
C TYR A 290 -3.46 5.66 -4.39
N ILE A 291 -2.84 6.79 -4.08
CA ILE A 291 -2.23 7.70 -5.05
C ILE A 291 -0.71 7.67 -4.88
N SER A 292 0.02 7.56 -6.00
CA SER A 292 1.49 7.58 -6.03
C SER A 292 2.00 8.80 -6.82
N PRO A 293 1.90 10.03 -6.29
CA PRO A 293 2.20 11.24 -7.05
C PRO A 293 3.68 11.29 -7.46
N GLN A 294 3.96 11.70 -8.69
CA GLN A 294 5.31 11.81 -9.25
C GLN A 294 6.00 13.07 -8.72
N LEU A 295 6.55 12.99 -7.50
CA LEU A 295 7.26 14.09 -6.85
C LEU A 295 8.73 14.12 -7.31
N TYR A 296 8.93 14.35 -8.61
CA TYR A 296 10.24 14.26 -9.26
C TYR A 296 11.07 15.55 -9.12
N TRP A 297 10.93 16.24 -8.01
CA TRP A 297 11.67 17.46 -7.67
C TRP A 297 12.40 17.31 -6.34
N ARG A 298 13.48 18.08 -6.21
CA ARG A 298 14.26 18.12 -4.97
C ARG A 298 13.56 18.89 -3.85
N THR A 299 14.11 18.81 -2.66
CA THR A 299 13.72 19.72 -1.57
C THR A 299 14.18 21.15 -1.88
N GLY A 300 13.30 22.12 -1.64
CA GLY A 300 13.50 23.53 -2.01
C GLY A 300 13.24 23.81 -3.50
N GLY A 301 12.88 25.02 -3.85
CA GLY A 301 12.53 25.44 -5.19
C GLY A 301 11.02 25.57 -5.40
N SER A 302 10.62 25.76 -6.66
CA SER A 302 9.22 26.05 -7.02
C SER A 302 8.28 24.83 -7.02
N GLN A 303 8.84 23.63 -7.02
CA GLN A 303 8.11 22.34 -6.87
C GLN A 303 8.67 21.58 -5.66
N ASP A 304 8.75 22.25 -4.53
CA ASP A 304 9.41 21.72 -3.34
C ASP A 304 8.81 20.41 -2.83
N TYR A 305 9.61 19.35 -2.81
CA TYR A 305 9.22 18.04 -2.27
C TYR A 305 8.74 18.14 -0.82
N ASN A 306 9.40 18.98 -0.01
CA ASN A 306 9.03 19.17 1.40
C ASN A 306 7.65 19.82 1.60
N THR A 307 7.13 20.49 0.57
CA THR A 307 5.79 21.07 0.56
C THR A 307 4.77 20.12 -0.07
N LEU A 308 5.13 19.48 -1.17
CA LEU A 308 4.22 18.62 -1.93
C LEU A 308 3.93 17.28 -1.24
N CYS A 309 4.93 16.64 -0.66
CA CYS A 309 4.75 15.33 -0.04
C CYS A 309 3.78 15.37 1.16
N PRO A 310 3.89 16.30 2.14
CA PRO A 310 2.89 16.43 3.21
C PRO A 310 1.50 16.81 2.69
N TRP A 311 1.44 17.65 1.65
CA TRP A 311 0.16 18.04 1.05
C TRP A 311 -0.59 16.84 0.47
N TRP A 312 0.08 16.01 -0.33
CA TRP A 312 -0.51 14.79 -0.88
C TRP A 312 -0.90 13.78 0.21
N ALA A 313 -0.06 13.63 1.24
CA ALA A 313 -0.36 12.76 2.37
C ALA A 313 -1.63 13.20 3.10
N ASN A 314 -1.78 14.50 3.36
CA ASN A 314 -2.99 15.06 3.95
C ASN A 314 -4.20 14.89 3.06
N LEU A 315 -4.07 15.15 1.75
CA LEU A 315 -5.17 15.00 0.79
C LEU A 315 -5.69 13.55 0.77
N CYS A 316 -4.82 12.58 0.60
CA CYS A 316 -5.22 11.17 0.58
C CYS A 316 -5.83 10.73 1.91
N SER A 317 -5.27 11.17 3.04
CA SER A 317 -5.79 10.86 4.38
C SER A 317 -7.20 11.40 4.62
N GLN A 318 -7.55 12.58 4.07
CA GLN A 318 -8.90 13.14 4.16
C GLN A 318 -9.97 12.21 3.57
N PHE A 319 -9.58 11.38 2.62
CA PHE A 319 -10.47 10.41 1.96
C PHE A 319 -10.21 8.96 2.41
N GLY A 320 -9.41 8.76 3.47
CA GLY A 320 -9.09 7.43 4.01
C GLY A 320 -8.33 6.53 3.05
N LYS A 321 -7.49 7.12 2.18
CA LYS A 321 -6.68 6.39 1.19
C LYS A 321 -5.18 6.59 1.42
N HIS A 322 -4.35 5.65 0.92
CA HIS A 322 -2.91 5.75 1.08
C HIS A 322 -2.27 6.71 0.06
N MET A 323 -1.12 7.28 0.46
CA MET A 323 -0.23 8.03 -0.41
C MET A 323 1.16 7.39 -0.41
N TYR A 324 1.67 7.05 -1.60
CA TYR A 324 3.01 6.50 -1.79
C TYR A 324 3.78 7.40 -2.76
N SER A 325 4.69 8.26 -2.25
CA SER A 325 5.35 9.25 -3.10
C SER A 325 6.34 8.62 -4.08
N SER A 326 6.15 8.85 -5.39
CA SER A 326 7.14 8.48 -6.41
C SER A 326 8.28 9.48 -6.44
N MET A 327 9.52 8.98 -6.32
CA MET A 327 10.77 9.73 -6.20
C MET A 327 11.67 9.48 -7.41
N ALA A 328 12.33 10.54 -7.91
CA ALA A 328 13.15 10.49 -9.12
C ALA A 328 14.60 10.02 -8.86
N ILE A 329 14.79 8.76 -8.48
CA ILE A 329 16.12 8.20 -8.25
C ILE A 329 16.99 8.17 -9.52
N TYR A 330 16.36 8.14 -10.71
CA TYR A 330 17.07 8.19 -12.00
C TYR A 330 17.90 9.46 -12.15
N LYS A 331 17.48 10.60 -11.60
CA LYS A 331 18.23 11.86 -11.66
C LYS A 331 19.57 11.77 -10.96
N TYR A 332 19.64 10.99 -9.88
CA TYR A 332 20.90 10.66 -9.21
C TYR A 332 21.76 9.75 -10.07
N SER A 333 21.21 8.64 -10.57
CA SER A 333 21.99 7.61 -11.29
C SER A 333 22.47 8.10 -12.67
N GLU A 334 21.68 8.93 -13.34
CA GLU A 334 22.02 9.52 -14.65
C GLU A 334 22.82 10.82 -14.52
N LYS A 335 22.99 11.34 -13.28
CA LYS A 335 23.64 12.64 -13.01
C LYS A 335 23.01 13.80 -13.77
N SER A 336 21.72 13.69 -14.06
CA SER A 336 20.97 14.69 -14.82
C SER A 336 20.65 15.94 -14.00
N ASP A 337 20.72 15.84 -12.66
CA ASP A 337 20.55 16.96 -11.73
C ASP A 337 21.51 16.80 -10.55
N SER A 338 22.46 17.73 -10.40
CA SER A 338 23.51 17.70 -9.38
C SER A 338 22.98 17.81 -7.94
N HIS A 339 21.74 18.25 -7.73
CA HIS A 339 21.11 18.32 -6.41
C HIS A 339 20.61 16.96 -5.94
N TYR A 340 20.45 15.98 -6.84
CA TYR A 340 20.08 14.63 -6.50
C TYR A 340 21.30 13.85 -6.01
N THR A 341 21.51 13.88 -4.71
CA THR A 341 22.55 13.12 -4.00
C THR A 341 21.92 11.99 -3.20
N VAL A 342 22.73 11.12 -2.61
CA VAL A 342 22.24 10.09 -1.68
C VAL A 342 21.53 10.74 -0.50
N GLU A 343 22.08 11.82 0.02
CA GLU A 343 21.54 12.58 1.16
C GLU A 343 20.19 13.21 0.82
N GLU A 344 20.01 13.74 -0.39
CA GLU A 344 18.72 14.26 -0.85
C GLU A 344 17.67 13.15 -0.92
N LEU A 345 18.00 11.98 -1.49
CA LEU A 345 17.07 10.84 -1.54
C LEU A 345 16.72 10.31 -0.15
N GLN A 346 17.68 10.26 0.78
CA GLN A 346 17.46 9.90 2.17
C GLN A 346 16.58 10.93 2.88
N LYS A 347 16.80 12.22 2.65
CA LYS A 347 16.00 13.32 3.17
C LYS A 347 14.55 13.22 2.69
N GLN A 348 14.32 12.99 1.39
CA GLN A 348 12.99 12.81 0.83
C GLN A 348 12.28 11.59 1.46
N THR A 349 13.00 10.48 1.66
CA THR A 349 12.46 9.30 2.35
C THR A 349 12.03 9.63 3.78
N ASN A 350 12.82 10.41 4.51
CA ASN A 350 12.48 10.82 5.86
C ASN A 350 11.29 11.81 5.90
N ILE A 351 11.19 12.71 4.93
CA ILE A 351 10.02 13.59 4.77
C ILE A 351 8.76 12.75 4.50
N ASN A 352 8.84 11.74 3.65
CA ASN A 352 7.74 10.82 3.39
C ASN A 352 7.28 10.14 4.68
N ARG A 353 8.21 9.60 5.49
CA ARG A 353 7.90 8.98 6.78
C ARG A 353 7.26 9.93 7.77
N SER A 354 7.80 11.16 7.90
CA SER A 354 7.23 12.17 8.80
C SER A 354 5.88 12.72 8.35
N SER A 355 5.55 12.58 7.08
CA SER A 355 4.28 12.98 6.47
C SER A 355 3.24 11.87 6.46
N ALA A 356 3.64 10.64 6.77
CA ALA A 356 2.78 9.47 6.73
C ALA A 356 1.57 9.65 7.66
N LYS A 357 0.42 9.21 7.19
CA LYS A 357 -0.83 9.13 7.94
C LYS A 357 -1.20 7.64 8.07
N ASP A 358 -1.86 7.31 9.18
CA ASP A 358 -2.37 5.96 9.44
C ASP A 358 -1.30 4.85 9.25
N ASN A 359 -0.06 5.13 9.66
CA ASN A 359 1.10 4.24 9.51
C ASN A 359 1.34 3.75 8.08
N ALA A 360 1.01 4.56 7.09
CA ALA A 360 1.15 4.23 5.68
C ALA A 360 2.24 5.06 4.95
N PRO A 361 3.50 5.11 5.42
CA PRO A 361 4.58 5.73 4.66
C PRO A 361 4.87 4.87 3.42
N GLY A 362 5.35 5.50 2.36
CA GLY A 362 5.59 4.76 1.13
C GLY A 362 6.48 5.48 0.12
N PRO A 363 7.82 5.37 0.23
CA PRO A 363 8.71 5.76 -0.85
C PRO A 363 8.61 4.76 -2.01
N VAL A 364 8.39 5.27 -3.20
CA VAL A 364 8.42 4.54 -4.46
C VAL A 364 9.48 5.15 -5.36
N PHE A 365 10.37 4.37 -5.91
CA PHE A 365 11.55 4.88 -6.63
C PHE A 365 11.43 4.64 -8.14
N TYR A 366 11.44 5.70 -8.92
CA TYR A 366 11.57 5.62 -10.37
C TYR A 366 13.02 5.92 -10.76
N ASN A 367 13.85 4.92 -11.18
CA ASN A 367 13.48 3.58 -11.56
C ASN A 367 14.38 2.51 -10.88
N THR A 368 14.19 1.24 -11.26
CA THR A 368 14.91 0.07 -10.69
C THR A 368 16.41 0.08 -11.00
N ARG A 369 16.83 0.62 -12.14
CA ARG A 369 18.22 0.56 -12.62
C ARG A 369 19.23 1.06 -11.59
N ALA A 370 18.90 2.12 -10.86
CA ALA A 370 19.76 2.65 -9.80
C ALA A 370 20.05 1.60 -8.71
N TRP A 371 19.03 0.87 -8.29
CA TRP A 371 19.16 -0.18 -7.27
C TRP A 371 19.99 -1.39 -7.73
N VAL A 372 20.09 -1.63 -9.03
CA VAL A 372 20.85 -2.75 -9.58
C VAL A 372 22.34 -2.41 -9.71
N TYR A 373 22.65 -1.20 -10.14
CA TYR A 373 24.00 -0.86 -10.58
C TYR A 373 24.78 0.06 -9.63
N ASP A 374 24.11 0.80 -8.73
CA ASP A 374 24.78 1.73 -7.81
C ASP A 374 24.99 1.11 -6.42
N LYS A 375 26.21 0.59 -6.19
CA LYS A 375 26.59 -0.02 -4.92
C LYS A 375 26.64 0.98 -3.76
N PRO A 376 27.22 2.19 -3.87
CA PRO A 376 27.23 3.21 -2.83
C PRO A 376 25.82 3.58 -2.34
N LEU A 377 24.87 3.81 -3.27
CA LEU A 377 23.48 4.09 -2.96
C LEU A 377 22.86 2.97 -2.12
N ARG A 378 23.02 1.72 -2.59
CA ARG A 378 22.48 0.56 -1.84
C ARG A 378 23.05 0.48 -0.43
N GLN A 379 24.35 0.67 -0.26
CA GLN A 379 25.01 0.61 1.03
C GLN A 379 24.47 1.69 1.98
N ALA A 380 24.31 2.92 1.48
CA ALA A 380 23.79 4.04 2.26
C ALA A 380 22.37 3.80 2.76
N PHE A 381 21.47 3.33 1.89
CA PHE A 381 20.09 3.03 2.27
C PHE A 381 19.96 1.84 3.21
N LYS A 382 20.74 0.76 2.99
CA LYS A 382 20.76 -0.41 3.89
C LYS A 382 21.29 -0.08 5.28
N ALA A 383 22.19 0.87 5.38
CA ALA A 383 22.76 1.31 6.67
C ALA A 383 21.84 2.28 7.43
N ASN A 384 20.85 2.89 6.78
CA ASN A 384 20.00 3.93 7.36
C ASN A 384 18.50 3.64 7.14
N GLN A 385 17.93 4.09 6.02
CA GLN A 385 16.48 4.06 5.79
C GLN A 385 15.88 2.66 5.74
N PHE A 386 16.63 1.69 5.19
CA PHE A 386 16.17 0.31 5.05
C PHE A 386 16.96 -0.65 5.95
N LEU A 387 17.14 -0.24 7.22
CA LEU A 387 17.91 -1.03 8.18
C LEU A 387 17.28 -2.40 8.48
N TYR A 388 15.95 -2.47 8.47
CA TYR A 388 15.16 -3.68 8.68
C TYR A 388 14.14 -3.86 7.54
N PRO A 389 13.62 -5.08 7.29
CA PRO A 389 12.47 -5.28 6.41
C PRO A 389 11.24 -4.51 6.89
N ALA A 390 10.25 -4.35 6.03
CA ALA A 390 8.99 -3.75 6.40
C ALA A 390 7.83 -4.51 5.75
N ILE A 391 6.73 -4.67 6.50
CA ILE A 391 5.44 -5.13 5.98
C ILE A 391 4.81 -3.96 5.21
N GLN A 392 4.10 -4.24 4.14
CA GLN A 392 3.31 -3.22 3.46
C GLN A 392 2.22 -2.65 4.41
N PRO A 393 1.80 -1.38 4.23
CA PRO A 393 0.69 -0.83 5.00
C PRO A 393 -0.59 -1.66 4.85
N ALA A 394 -1.30 -1.85 5.95
CA ALA A 394 -2.60 -2.53 5.94
C ALA A 394 -3.66 -1.66 5.26
N ILE A 395 -4.57 -2.29 4.53
CA ILE A 395 -5.64 -1.61 3.79
C ILE A 395 -6.90 -1.59 4.67
N ASN A 396 -6.97 -0.61 5.57
CA ASN A 396 -7.92 -0.57 6.68
C ASN A 396 -9.39 -0.40 6.25
N TRP A 397 -9.66 0.03 5.01
CA TRP A 397 -11.03 0.16 4.48
C TRP A 397 -11.56 -1.09 3.77
N LYS A 398 -10.75 -2.14 3.70
CA LYS A 398 -11.16 -3.44 3.18
C LYS A 398 -11.59 -4.35 4.32
N PRO A 399 -12.48 -5.32 4.07
CA PRO A 399 -12.92 -6.26 5.09
C PRO A 399 -11.75 -7.01 5.74
N THR A 400 -11.77 -7.15 7.05
CA THR A 400 -10.84 -8.02 7.78
C THR A 400 -11.46 -9.39 7.96
N ASN A 401 -10.68 -10.43 7.72
CA ASN A 401 -11.08 -11.81 7.97
C ASN A 401 -10.00 -12.49 8.81
N PRO A 402 -10.23 -12.66 10.12
CA PRO A 402 -9.25 -13.27 11.02
C PRO A 402 -8.76 -14.62 10.49
N ARG A 403 -7.45 -14.84 10.53
CA ARG A 403 -6.78 -16.06 10.07
C ARG A 403 -6.32 -16.88 11.26
N GLU A 404 -6.27 -18.19 11.09
CA GLU A 404 -5.69 -19.08 12.08
C GLU A 404 -4.18 -18.86 12.23
N MET A 405 -3.63 -19.29 13.35
CA MET A 405 -2.17 -19.31 13.56
C MET A 405 -1.53 -20.44 12.75
N VAL A 406 -0.27 -20.26 12.40
CA VAL A 406 0.53 -21.33 11.80
C VAL A 406 0.67 -22.51 12.75
N THR A 407 0.83 -23.73 12.21
CA THR A 407 1.26 -24.91 12.95
C THR A 407 2.69 -25.23 12.58
N PHE A 408 3.63 -25.05 13.50
CA PHE A 408 5.04 -25.36 13.25
C PHE A 408 5.28 -26.85 13.06
N LEU A 409 6.16 -27.18 12.13
CA LEU A 409 6.73 -28.50 11.95
C LEU A 409 8.08 -28.57 12.70
N PRO A 410 8.57 -29.78 13.03
CA PRO A 410 9.89 -29.94 13.61
C PRO A 410 10.96 -29.26 12.75
N ALA A 411 11.82 -28.44 13.36
CA ALA A 411 12.87 -27.74 12.63
C ALA A 411 13.90 -28.72 12.04
N GLN A 412 14.43 -28.37 10.88
CA GLN A 412 15.54 -29.09 10.26
C GLN A 412 16.86 -28.41 10.63
N GLY A 413 17.51 -28.92 11.66
CA GLY A 413 18.68 -28.27 12.25
C GLY A 413 18.34 -27.00 13.02
N ASP A 414 19.28 -26.06 13.10
CA ASP A 414 19.19 -24.84 13.92
C ASP A 414 18.87 -23.58 13.06
N THR A 415 18.56 -23.77 11.77
CA THR A 415 18.42 -22.65 10.81
C THR A 415 17.23 -22.72 9.86
N LEU A 416 16.62 -23.89 9.69
CA LEU A 416 15.46 -24.02 8.80
C LEU A 416 14.21 -24.29 9.63
N ILE A 417 13.26 -23.38 9.55
CA ILE A 417 11.93 -23.51 10.13
C ILE A 417 10.89 -23.72 9.05
N SER A 418 9.86 -24.50 9.37
CA SER A 418 8.72 -24.74 8.49
C SER A 418 7.43 -24.84 9.30
N TRP A 419 6.32 -24.61 8.65
CA TRP A 419 5.00 -24.65 9.24
C TRP A 419 3.96 -25.08 8.22
N THR A 420 2.74 -25.29 8.66
CA THR A 420 1.55 -25.47 7.82
C THR A 420 0.53 -24.39 8.13
N HIS A 421 -0.30 -24.09 7.16
CA HIS A 421 -1.47 -23.20 7.30
C HIS A 421 -2.60 -23.72 6.42
N PRO A 422 -3.88 -23.65 6.83
CA PRO A 422 -5.01 -24.15 6.03
C PRO A 422 -5.27 -23.30 4.79
N ASP A 423 -5.03 -21.98 4.88
CA ASP A 423 -5.30 -21.06 3.78
C ASP A 423 -4.08 -20.94 2.86
N SER A 424 -4.33 -20.90 1.55
CA SER A 424 -3.30 -20.71 0.52
C SER A 424 -3.16 -19.24 0.06
N ASP A 425 -4.10 -18.38 0.45
CA ASP A 425 -4.17 -16.96 0.06
C ASP A 425 -3.54 -16.02 1.09
N VAL A 426 -2.57 -16.52 1.85
CA VAL A 426 -1.88 -15.81 2.94
C VAL A 426 -0.38 -15.72 2.69
N ARG A 427 0.24 -14.79 3.40
CA ARG A 427 1.69 -14.62 3.51
C ARG A 427 2.09 -14.68 4.98
N PHE A 428 3.37 -14.79 5.25
CA PHE A 428 3.86 -14.94 6.61
C PHE A 428 4.96 -13.92 6.89
N ALA A 429 4.85 -13.23 8.03
CA ALA A 429 5.93 -12.40 8.55
C ALA A 429 6.70 -13.18 9.61
N VAL A 430 8.01 -13.29 9.42
CA VAL A 430 8.91 -14.07 10.29
C VAL A 430 9.72 -13.12 11.16
N TYR A 431 9.74 -13.38 12.44
CA TYR A 431 10.41 -12.56 13.46
C TYR A 431 11.43 -13.36 14.25
N ALA A 432 12.44 -12.67 14.76
CA ALA A 432 13.39 -13.24 15.70
C ALA A 432 13.73 -12.25 16.82
N VAL A 433 13.84 -12.78 18.04
CA VAL A 433 14.34 -12.04 19.20
C VAL A 433 15.31 -12.91 19.99
N PRO A 434 16.41 -12.35 20.55
CA PRO A 434 17.31 -13.10 21.39
C PRO A 434 16.61 -13.73 22.59
N ASN A 435 16.96 -14.95 22.97
CA ASN A 435 16.39 -15.65 24.14
C ASN A 435 16.54 -14.90 25.46
N ALA A 436 17.55 -14.02 25.55
CA ALA A 436 17.81 -13.18 26.71
C ALA A 436 16.75 -12.09 26.94
N PHE A 437 15.97 -11.73 25.91
CA PHE A 437 14.89 -10.74 26.04
C PHE A 437 13.71 -11.35 26.78
N ARG A 438 13.45 -10.86 27.97
CA ARG A 438 12.36 -11.33 28.84
C ARG A 438 11.01 -10.67 28.53
N ASN A 439 11.02 -9.48 27.94
CA ASN A 439 9.79 -8.75 27.63
C ASN A 439 9.38 -8.98 26.17
N ARG A 440 8.50 -9.96 25.93
CA ARG A 440 8.05 -10.37 24.59
C ARG A 440 7.13 -9.38 23.90
N ILE A 441 6.48 -8.51 24.66
CA ILE A 441 5.25 -7.81 24.24
C ILE A 441 5.52 -6.68 23.27
N GLY A 442 6.59 -5.95 23.42
CA GLY A 442 6.95 -4.85 22.51
C GLY A 442 7.79 -5.27 21.32
N ILE A 443 8.42 -6.45 21.38
CA ILE A 443 9.48 -6.83 20.44
C ILE A 443 8.93 -7.12 19.05
N PHE A 444 7.82 -7.85 18.97
CA PHE A 444 7.18 -8.17 17.70
C PHE A 444 6.37 -7.00 17.12
N SER A 445 6.21 -5.91 17.86
CA SER A 445 5.62 -4.66 17.37
C SER A 445 6.62 -3.78 16.62
N HIS A 446 7.93 -4.03 16.78
CA HIS A 446 9.00 -3.22 16.20
C HIS A 446 9.54 -3.83 14.91
N GLY A 447 9.94 -2.98 13.97
CA GLY A 447 10.51 -3.40 12.70
C GLY A 447 11.85 -4.14 12.82
N ASP A 448 12.59 -3.92 13.92
CA ASP A 448 13.91 -4.51 14.17
C ASP A 448 13.87 -6.04 14.46
N ALA A 449 12.73 -6.56 14.90
CA ALA A 449 12.53 -8.01 15.06
C ALA A 449 12.15 -8.73 13.76
N LEU A 450 11.66 -8.02 12.75
CA LEU A 450 11.21 -8.59 11.49
C LEU A 450 12.40 -9.07 10.65
N LEU A 451 12.41 -10.37 10.32
CA LEU A 451 13.42 -10.98 9.44
C LEU A 451 13.03 -10.90 7.95
N GLY A 452 11.75 -11.03 7.64
CA GLY A 452 11.24 -11.01 6.28
C GLY A 452 9.79 -11.41 6.17
N ILE A 453 9.27 -11.31 4.95
CA ILE A 453 7.94 -11.75 4.57
C ILE A 453 8.11 -12.82 3.51
N VAL A 454 7.36 -13.92 3.61
CA VAL A 454 7.41 -15.03 2.68
C VAL A 454 5.99 -15.46 2.25
N TYR A 455 5.90 -15.98 1.03
CA TYR A 455 4.69 -16.62 0.50
C TYR A 455 4.70 -18.14 0.76
N ASP A 456 5.91 -18.71 0.96
CA ASP A 456 6.10 -20.13 1.29
C ASP A 456 5.93 -20.41 2.79
N THR A 457 5.76 -21.68 3.13
CA THR A 457 5.66 -22.18 4.51
C THR A 457 7.00 -22.62 5.08
N THR A 458 8.09 -22.07 4.57
CA THR A 458 9.46 -22.34 5.03
C THR A 458 10.28 -21.06 5.09
N PHE A 459 11.22 -20.99 6.02
CA PHE A 459 12.13 -19.86 6.13
C PHE A 459 13.51 -20.31 6.62
N THR A 460 14.55 -19.90 5.89
CA THR A 460 15.94 -20.11 6.31
C THR A 460 16.42 -18.91 7.13
N LEU A 461 16.76 -19.14 8.38
CA LEU A 461 17.23 -18.09 9.29
C LEU A 461 18.57 -17.51 8.80
N PRO A 462 18.77 -16.18 8.91
CA PRO A 462 20.04 -15.54 8.63
C PRO A 462 21.20 -16.14 9.45
N ALA A 463 22.42 -16.01 8.95
CA ALA A 463 23.61 -16.66 9.53
C ALA A 463 23.87 -16.34 11.01
N ASN A 464 23.42 -15.18 11.49
CA ASN A 464 23.56 -14.74 12.88
C ASN A 464 22.36 -15.09 13.77
N ILE A 465 21.32 -15.74 13.25
CA ILE A 465 20.12 -16.14 13.97
C ILE A 465 20.05 -17.66 14.05
N ARG A 466 19.81 -18.21 15.26
CA ARG A 466 19.71 -19.64 15.51
C ARG A 466 18.58 -19.92 16.50
N LEU A 467 17.90 -21.04 16.36
CA LEU A 467 16.86 -21.50 17.31
C LEU A 467 17.41 -21.66 18.72
N SER A 468 18.69 -22.10 18.87
CA SER A 468 19.38 -22.23 20.14
C SER A 468 19.58 -20.89 20.88
N SER A 469 19.61 -19.78 20.18
CA SER A 469 19.88 -18.44 20.74
C SER A 469 18.75 -17.41 20.56
N HIS A 470 17.75 -17.71 19.73
CA HIS A 470 16.65 -16.80 19.43
C HIS A 470 15.29 -17.51 19.51
N LYS A 471 14.30 -16.79 19.98
CA LYS A 471 12.90 -17.13 19.77
C LYS A 471 12.51 -16.70 18.37
N ILE A 472 11.89 -17.60 17.63
CA ILE A 472 11.39 -17.34 16.29
C ILE A 472 9.88 -17.36 16.35
N ALA A 473 9.26 -16.38 15.72
CA ALA A 473 7.82 -16.31 15.64
C ALA A 473 7.36 -16.05 14.21
N VAL A 474 6.15 -16.50 13.90
CA VAL A 474 5.51 -16.31 12.59
C VAL A 474 4.11 -15.77 12.81
N SER A 475 3.77 -14.68 12.13
CA SER A 475 2.41 -14.18 12.02
C SER A 475 1.87 -14.38 10.60
N VAL A 476 0.55 -14.38 10.47
CA VAL A 476 -0.16 -14.56 9.20
C VAL A 476 -0.60 -13.21 8.67
N LEU A 477 -0.31 -12.93 7.41
CA LEU A 477 -0.76 -11.75 6.68
C LEU A 477 -1.81 -12.15 5.65
N ASP A 478 -2.96 -11.50 5.65
CA ASP A 478 -3.93 -11.63 4.57
C ASP A 478 -3.52 -10.83 3.31
N LYS A 479 -4.32 -10.92 2.26
CA LYS A 479 -4.10 -10.18 1.01
C LYS A 479 -4.22 -8.66 1.16
N TYR A 480 -4.79 -8.15 2.25
CA TYR A 480 -4.89 -6.73 2.58
C TYR A 480 -3.80 -6.24 3.54
N ASN A 481 -2.78 -7.04 3.77
CA ASN A 481 -1.66 -6.78 4.71
C ASN A 481 -2.09 -6.68 6.19
N ASN A 482 -3.30 -7.10 6.55
CA ASN A 482 -3.65 -7.25 7.95
C ASN A 482 -2.83 -8.38 8.55
N GLU A 483 -2.31 -8.16 9.76
CA GLU A 483 -1.49 -9.12 10.47
C GLU A 483 -2.28 -9.75 11.59
N TYR A 484 -2.30 -11.07 11.59
CA TYR A 484 -3.02 -11.86 12.56
C TYR A 484 -2.07 -12.61 13.50
N SER A 485 -2.63 -13.32 14.43
CA SER A 485 -1.96 -13.99 15.56
C SER A 485 -0.55 -14.50 15.31
N LEU A 486 0.36 -14.07 16.18
CA LEU A 486 1.76 -14.46 16.19
C LEU A 486 1.92 -15.77 16.96
N ARG A 487 2.53 -16.79 16.36
CA ARG A 487 2.93 -18.02 17.04
C ARG A 487 4.44 -18.09 17.19
N VAL A 488 4.90 -18.48 18.39
CA VAL A 488 6.32 -18.65 18.71
C VAL A 488 6.69 -20.12 18.58
N TYR A 489 7.80 -20.41 17.90
CA TYR A 489 8.31 -21.77 17.73
C TYR A 489 8.67 -22.41 19.09
N GLY A 490 8.22 -23.64 19.30
CA GLY A 490 8.47 -24.38 20.53
C GLY A 490 7.60 -23.94 21.72
N GLU A 491 6.59 -23.11 21.50
CA GLU A 491 5.59 -22.74 22.52
C GLU A 491 4.24 -23.38 22.15
N ASP A 492 4.05 -24.62 22.59
CA ASP A 492 2.93 -25.48 22.18
C ASP A 492 1.81 -25.59 23.22
N GLU A 493 1.96 -24.97 24.41
CA GLU A 493 0.88 -24.94 25.39
C GLU A 493 -0.30 -24.08 24.92
N GLU A 494 -1.49 -24.48 25.33
CA GLU A 494 -2.72 -23.78 24.96
C GLU A 494 -2.73 -22.34 25.50
N ALA A 495 -2.89 -21.37 24.60
CA ALA A 495 -2.90 -19.96 24.95
C ALA A 495 -4.05 -19.63 25.93
N PRO A 496 -3.86 -18.64 26.82
CA PRO A 496 -4.96 -18.11 27.62
C PRO A 496 -6.06 -17.51 26.76
N VAL A 497 -7.29 -17.49 27.28
CA VAL A 497 -8.39 -16.77 26.63
C VAL A 497 -8.06 -15.26 26.60
N PRO A 498 -8.39 -14.53 25.50
CA PRO A 498 -8.21 -13.09 25.43
C PRO A 498 -8.84 -12.35 26.61
N VAL A 499 -8.17 -11.31 27.07
CA VAL A 499 -8.63 -10.49 28.20
C VAL A 499 -9.72 -9.54 27.75
N VAL A 500 -10.78 -9.44 28.53
CA VAL A 500 -11.82 -8.41 28.36
C VAL A 500 -11.52 -7.25 29.30
N ARG A 501 -11.30 -6.06 28.76
CA ARG A 501 -11.08 -4.83 29.53
C ARG A 501 -12.38 -4.35 30.12
N THR A 502 -12.38 -3.96 31.39
CA THR A 502 -13.58 -3.47 32.07
C THR A 502 -13.47 -2.02 32.54
N TYR A 503 -12.24 -1.51 32.77
CA TYR A 503 -12.01 -0.14 33.20
C TYR A 503 -10.54 0.29 33.01
N PRO A 504 -10.24 1.52 32.54
CA PRO A 504 -11.13 2.61 32.10
C PRO A 504 -12.03 2.24 30.92
N GLU A 505 -13.18 2.90 30.83
CA GLU A 505 -14.03 2.85 29.63
C GLU A 505 -13.34 3.59 28.47
N GLN A 506 -13.78 3.31 27.26
CA GLN A 506 -13.26 3.97 26.07
C GLN A 506 -13.52 5.48 26.13
N ASN A 507 -12.47 6.29 25.93
CA ASN A 507 -12.49 7.75 25.98
C ASN A 507 -12.81 8.34 27.37
N GLN A 508 -12.67 7.59 28.45
CA GLN A 508 -12.92 8.09 29.80
C GLN A 508 -11.94 9.20 30.19
N ILE A 509 -12.44 10.25 30.83
CA ILE A 509 -11.64 11.38 31.30
C ILE A 509 -11.45 11.29 32.81
N PHE A 510 -10.23 11.46 33.29
CA PHE A 510 -9.87 11.53 34.69
C PHE A 510 -9.26 12.91 34.98
N ALA A 511 -9.67 13.53 36.09
CA ALA A 511 -9.12 14.84 36.48
C ALA A 511 -7.61 14.80 36.77
N LYS A 512 -7.12 13.68 37.29
CA LYS A 512 -5.71 13.47 37.67
C LYS A 512 -5.38 12.00 37.89
N TRP A 513 -4.11 11.67 37.92
CA TRP A 513 -3.62 10.37 38.39
C TRP A 513 -3.80 10.24 39.93
N PRO A 514 -3.87 9.00 40.49
CA PRO A 514 -3.73 7.72 39.78
C PRO A 514 -5.02 7.27 39.11
N VAL A 515 -4.88 6.46 38.04
CA VAL A 515 -5.97 5.76 37.37
C VAL A 515 -5.91 4.28 37.73
N THR A 516 -7.06 3.67 38.01
CA THR A 516 -7.18 2.23 38.21
C THR A 516 -7.53 1.57 36.90
N PHE A 517 -6.92 0.43 36.62
CA PHE A 517 -7.20 -0.43 35.45
C PHE A 517 -7.80 -1.75 35.94
N ARG A 518 -8.81 -2.25 35.25
CA ARG A 518 -9.47 -3.53 35.57
C ARG A 518 -9.77 -4.29 34.29
N TRP A 519 -9.75 -5.60 34.42
CA TRP A 519 -10.10 -6.54 33.36
C TRP A 519 -10.69 -7.81 33.93
N ASP A 520 -11.40 -8.58 33.13
CA ASP A 520 -11.92 -9.87 33.55
C ASP A 520 -10.81 -10.91 33.68
N VAL A 521 -11.01 -11.88 34.54
CA VAL A 521 -10.09 -13.01 34.70
C VAL A 521 -10.15 -13.86 33.45
N ALA A 522 -9.02 -13.97 32.75
CA ALA A 522 -8.90 -14.82 31.57
C ALA A 522 -8.66 -16.27 31.97
N LEU A 523 -9.44 -17.19 31.39
CA LEU A 523 -9.23 -18.63 31.61
C LEU A 523 -7.83 -19.03 31.11
N LYS A 524 -7.16 -19.92 31.87
CA LYS A 524 -5.82 -20.44 31.60
C LYS A 524 -4.69 -19.42 31.69
N ALA A 525 -4.93 -18.22 32.20
CA ALA A 525 -3.89 -17.24 32.46
C ALA A 525 -3.24 -17.45 33.84
N ASP A 526 -1.92 -17.39 33.90
CA ASP A 526 -1.14 -17.41 35.14
C ASP A 526 -0.76 -15.99 35.59
N SER A 527 -0.62 -15.07 34.63
CA SER A 527 -0.34 -13.65 34.89
C SER A 527 -0.89 -12.77 33.79
N TYR A 528 -0.86 -11.46 34.05
CA TYR A 528 -1.28 -10.43 33.12
C TYR A 528 -0.20 -9.39 32.95
N VAL A 529 -0.07 -8.85 31.74
CA VAL A 529 0.82 -7.73 31.47
C VAL A 529 -0.02 -6.54 30.99
N LEU A 530 0.02 -5.47 31.78
CA LEU A 530 -0.57 -4.18 31.43
C LEU A 530 0.49 -3.29 30.77
N GLN A 531 0.12 -2.63 29.70
CA GLN A 531 0.88 -1.55 29.11
C GLN A 531 0.05 -0.27 29.00
N ILE A 532 0.71 0.88 29.23
CA ILE A 532 0.17 2.21 28.97
C ILE A 532 1.15 2.92 28.05
N ALA A 533 0.65 3.53 26.98
CA ALA A 533 1.43 4.28 26.00
C ALA A 533 0.84 5.68 25.76
N ARG A 534 1.63 6.59 25.16
CA ARG A 534 1.16 7.90 24.70
C ARG A 534 0.72 7.91 23.25
N ASP A 535 0.83 6.77 22.56
CA ASP A 535 0.41 6.59 21.18
C ASP A 535 -0.36 5.28 21.03
N GLU A 536 -1.27 5.23 20.06
CA GLU A 536 -2.16 4.10 19.79
C GLU A 536 -1.40 2.84 19.38
N GLU A 537 -0.26 3.00 18.74
CA GLU A 537 0.57 1.88 18.26
C GLU A 537 1.50 1.33 19.35
N PHE A 538 1.46 1.89 20.54
CA PHE A 538 2.31 1.47 21.67
C PHE A 538 3.82 1.56 21.39
N ARG A 539 4.26 2.57 20.66
CA ARG A 539 5.68 2.90 20.44
C ARG A 539 6.29 3.66 21.62
N ASP A 540 5.55 4.59 22.22
CA ASP A 540 5.95 5.33 23.43
C ASP A 540 5.28 4.74 24.67
N ILE A 541 5.71 3.51 25.05
CA ILE A 541 5.21 2.83 26.23
C ILE A 541 5.78 3.47 27.48
N VAL A 542 4.91 4.02 28.34
CA VAL A 542 5.27 4.70 29.59
C VAL A 542 5.14 3.81 30.82
N VAL A 543 4.35 2.74 30.75
CA VAL A 543 4.19 1.74 31.80
C VAL A 543 4.13 0.37 31.17
N THR A 544 4.94 -0.58 31.70
CA THR A 544 4.74 -2.00 31.52
C THR A 544 4.75 -2.62 32.90
N HIS A 545 3.71 -3.37 33.25
CA HIS A 545 3.54 -3.99 34.56
C HIS A 545 3.00 -5.41 34.42
N GLU A 546 3.69 -6.37 35.02
CA GLU A 546 3.26 -7.78 35.08
C GLU A 546 2.78 -8.14 36.49
N GLN A 547 1.64 -8.82 36.59
CA GLN A 547 1.04 -9.24 37.84
C GLN A 547 0.09 -10.43 37.66
N THR A 548 -0.27 -11.09 38.75
CA THR A 548 -1.23 -12.20 38.74
C THR A 548 -2.68 -11.75 38.95
N GLY A 549 -2.91 -10.56 39.47
CA GLY A 549 -4.26 -10.00 39.70
C GLY A 549 -4.83 -9.34 38.46
N ASN A 550 -6.14 -9.16 38.44
CA ASN A 550 -6.91 -8.57 37.35
C ASN A 550 -7.26 -7.07 37.56
N ALA A 551 -6.52 -6.39 38.44
CA ALA A 551 -6.65 -4.95 38.64
C ALA A 551 -5.29 -4.32 38.99
N PHE A 552 -4.99 -3.19 38.39
CA PHE A 552 -3.78 -2.40 38.63
C PHE A 552 -4.12 -0.96 38.98
N ASN A 553 -3.44 -0.41 40.00
CA ASN A 553 -3.54 1.00 40.34
C ASN A 553 -2.22 1.70 40.01
N SER A 554 -2.26 2.72 39.17
CA SER A 554 -1.09 3.46 38.71
C SER A 554 -0.50 4.46 39.73
N SER A 555 -0.72 4.24 41.03
CA SER A 555 -0.16 5.10 42.10
C SER A 555 1.38 5.14 42.13
N VAL A 556 2.04 4.13 41.56
CA VAL A 556 3.50 4.06 41.41
C VAL A 556 3.90 4.62 40.05
N ARG A 557 3.81 5.91 39.86
CA ARG A 557 4.11 6.57 38.59
C ARG A 557 5.47 7.26 38.59
N LYS A 558 6.25 7.08 37.54
CA LYS A 558 7.50 7.85 37.33
C LYS A 558 7.45 8.77 36.10
N ASN A 559 6.59 8.53 35.08
CA ASN A 559 6.65 9.23 33.79
C ASN A 559 5.28 9.63 33.24
N LEU A 560 4.22 9.65 34.06
CA LEU A 560 2.88 10.01 33.62
C LEU A 560 2.63 11.51 33.88
N LYS A 561 2.13 12.23 32.88
CA LYS A 561 1.82 13.67 32.97
C LYS A 561 0.36 13.84 33.41
N ASP A 562 0.05 14.92 34.12
CA ASP A 562 -1.32 15.19 34.57
C ASP A 562 -2.23 15.68 33.43
N ASN A 563 -1.71 16.09 32.28
CA ASN A 563 -2.48 16.38 31.08
C ASN A 563 -1.95 15.53 29.93
N GLY A 564 -2.75 14.62 29.44
CA GLY A 564 -2.35 13.75 28.35
C GLY A 564 -3.42 12.78 27.89
N GLU A 565 -3.31 12.42 26.62
CA GLU A 565 -4.01 11.30 26.02
C GLU A 565 -3.16 10.05 26.20
N TYR A 566 -3.81 8.93 26.56
CA TYR A 566 -3.14 7.67 26.82
C TYR A 566 -3.94 6.51 26.23
N TYR A 567 -3.20 5.49 25.83
CA TYR A 567 -3.70 4.21 25.36
C TYR A 567 -3.27 3.12 26.35
N TRP A 568 -4.12 2.13 26.57
CA TRP A 568 -3.77 1.03 27.44
C TRP A 568 -4.26 -0.29 26.88
N ARG A 569 -3.53 -1.30 27.22
CA ARG A 569 -3.83 -2.66 26.83
C ARG A 569 -3.38 -3.65 27.90
N VAL A 570 -4.01 -4.83 27.92
CA VAL A 570 -3.66 -5.89 28.86
C VAL A 570 -3.66 -7.24 28.14
N MET A 571 -2.72 -8.06 28.49
CA MET A 571 -2.49 -9.38 27.89
C MET A 571 -2.51 -10.45 28.98
N ALA A 572 -3.15 -11.58 28.68
CA ALA A 572 -3.06 -12.78 29.50
C ALA A 572 -1.84 -13.60 29.12
N ARG A 573 -1.13 -14.12 30.10
CA ARG A 573 0.10 -14.88 29.92
C ARG A 573 0.06 -16.22 30.66
N LYS A 574 0.63 -17.24 30.02
CA LYS A 574 0.91 -18.55 30.58
C LYS A 574 2.32 -18.99 30.17
N PRO A 575 3.17 -19.54 31.07
CA PRO A 575 4.46 -20.07 30.69
C PRO A 575 4.34 -21.12 29.58
N ASN A 576 5.25 -21.08 28.60
CA ASN A 576 5.31 -21.99 27.45
C ASN A 576 4.09 -21.98 26.50
N ALA A 577 3.22 -20.99 26.64
CA ALA A 577 2.10 -20.75 25.72
C ALA A 577 2.29 -19.45 24.95
N ASN A 578 1.61 -19.33 23.81
CA ASN A 578 1.57 -18.07 23.07
C ASN A 578 0.91 -16.98 23.90
N ASP A 579 1.46 -15.78 23.88
CA ASP A 579 0.84 -14.62 24.50
C ASP A 579 -0.47 -14.28 23.76
N THR A 580 -1.52 -14.00 24.54
CA THR A 580 -2.82 -13.64 23.97
C THR A 580 -2.82 -12.17 23.57
N TRP A 581 -3.25 -11.88 22.34
CA TRP A 581 -3.47 -10.51 21.87
C TRP A 581 -4.60 -9.85 22.66
N PHE A 582 -4.47 -8.55 22.86
CA PHE A 582 -5.39 -7.75 23.63
C PHE A 582 -5.88 -6.55 22.82
N GLU A 583 -7.10 -6.19 23.01
CA GLU A 583 -7.64 -4.92 22.52
C GLU A 583 -7.09 -3.78 23.37
N HIS A 584 -6.80 -2.63 22.72
CA HIS A 584 -6.43 -1.41 23.43
C HIS A 584 -7.63 -0.52 23.72
N GLY A 585 -7.51 0.33 24.72
CA GLY A 585 -8.48 1.36 25.05
C GLY A 585 -7.79 2.71 25.15
N ARG A 586 -8.53 3.77 24.91
CA ARG A 586 -8.10 5.14 25.03
C ARG A 586 -8.73 5.81 26.24
N PHE A 587 -7.99 6.64 26.95
CA PHE A 587 -8.48 7.47 28.05
C PHE A 587 -7.67 8.76 28.15
N PHE A 588 -8.16 9.73 28.91
CA PHE A 588 -7.55 11.04 29.08
C PHE A 588 -7.34 11.35 30.55
N VAL A 589 -6.27 12.09 30.86
CA VAL A 589 -6.01 12.60 32.22
C VAL A 589 -5.80 14.10 32.14
N GLY A 590 -6.53 14.88 32.93
CA GLY A 590 -6.46 16.32 32.97
C GLY A 590 -7.73 17.04 32.53
N ASP A 591 -7.64 18.34 32.26
CA ASP A 591 -8.77 19.14 31.79
C ASP A 591 -8.95 19.00 30.27
N TYR A 592 -9.88 18.16 29.87
CA TYR A 592 -10.27 17.90 28.49
C TYR A 592 -11.68 18.40 28.16
N SER A 593 -12.10 19.52 28.78
CA SER A 593 -13.40 20.15 28.52
C SER A 593 -13.61 20.63 27.07
N ALA A 594 -12.56 20.57 26.24
CA ALA A 594 -12.57 20.94 24.82
C ALA A 594 -12.21 19.75 23.89
N LEU A 595 -12.55 18.51 24.23
CA LEU A 595 -12.55 17.46 23.21
C LEU A 595 -13.50 17.91 22.09
N PRO A 596 -13.07 17.88 20.79
CA PRO A 596 -14.03 18.02 19.71
C PRO A 596 -15.14 16.99 19.98
N GLU A 597 -16.39 17.42 20.00
CA GLU A 597 -17.51 16.52 20.03
C GLU A 597 -17.20 15.41 19.02
N THR A 598 -17.04 14.19 19.52
CA THR A 598 -16.95 13.03 18.65
C THR A 598 -18.11 13.15 17.71
N GLN A 599 -17.85 13.19 16.41
CA GLN A 599 -18.90 13.16 15.39
C GLN A 599 -19.95 12.21 15.91
N GLU A 600 -21.17 12.73 16.10
CA GLU A 600 -22.30 11.98 16.61
C GLU A 600 -22.24 10.59 16.03
N ALA A 601 -22.26 9.59 16.90
CA ALA A 601 -22.45 8.20 16.50
C ALA A 601 -23.49 8.23 15.40
N GLN A 602 -23.17 7.77 14.21
CA GLN A 602 -24.09 7.75 13.07
C GLN A 602 -25.45 7.38 13.65
N VAL A 603 -26.42 8.26 13.50
CA VAL A 603 -27.76 8.02 14.00
C VAL A 603 -28.17 6.71 13.35
N VAL A 604 -28.04 5.62 14.12
CA VAL A 604 -28.44 4.30 13.66
C VAL A 604 -29.91 4.47 13.36
N ARG A 605 -30.30 4.41 12.09
CA ARG A 605 -31.70 4.51 11.71
C ARG A 605 -32.48 3.54 12.60
N PRO A 606 -33.55 3.99 13.28
CA PRO A 606 -34.40 3.04 13.99
C PRO A 606 -34.76 1.92 13.02
N GLY A 607 -34.66 0.68 13.45
CA GLY A 607 -34.99 -0.44 12.59
C GLY A 607 -34.33 -1.74 13.03
N ILE A 608 -34.34 -2.70 12.13
CA ILE A 608 -33.88 -4.07 12.35
C ILE A 608 -32.56 -4.29 11.62
N TYR A 609 -31.60 -4.85 12.32
CA TYR A 609 -30.29 -5.19 11.80
C TYR A 609 -29.97 -6.66 12.10
N ASN A 610 -29.22 -7.31 11.21
CA ASN A 610 -28.62 -8.61 11.55
C ASN A 610 -27.42 -8.42 12.50
N LEU A 611 -26.81 -9.51 12.95
CA LEU A 611 -25.65 -9.46 13.87
C LEU A 611 -24.38 -8.85 13.23
N GLN A 612 -24.36 -8.73 11.90
CA GLN A 612 -23.28 -8.08 11.13
C GLN A 612 -23.54 -6.57 10.93
N GLY A 613 -24.62 -6.02 11.51
CA GLY A 613 -24.96 -4.60 11.40
C GLY A 613 -25.62 -4.21 10.06
N ILE A 614 -26.06 -5.16 9.24
CA ILE A 614 -26.77 -4.90 7.99
C ILE A 614 -28.23 -4.54 8.30
N TYR A 615 -28.69 -3.40 7.80
CA TYR A 615 -30.08 -2.96 7.94
C TYR A 615 -31.02 -3.83 7.12
N LEU A 616 -32.04 -4.39 7.76
CA LEU A 616 -33.00 -5.33 7.17
C LEU A 616 -34.40 -4.72 6.97
N GLY A 617 -34.62 -3.49 7.46
CA GLY A 617 -35.92 -2.81 7.38
C GLY A 617 -36.47 -2.43 8.75
N GLU A 618 -37.71 -1.99 8.77
CA GLU A 618 -38.42 -1.57 9.99
C GLU A 618 -39.49 -2.61 10.45
N ASP A 619 -39.79 -3.57 9.58
CA ASP A 619 -40.81 -4.60 9.85
C ASP A 619 -40.14 -5.96 10.12
N ILE A 620 -40.47 -6.52 11.30
CA ILE A 620 -39.94 -7.80 11.77
C ILE A 620 -40.69 -9.00 11.16
N THR A 621 -41.87 -8.75 10.56
CA THR A 621 -42.69 -9.82 9.97
C THR A 621 -42.08 -10.37 8.72
N GLY A 622 -41.86 -11.68 8.67
CA GLY A 622 -41.27 -12.36 7.51
C GLY A 622 -39.74 -12.60 7.59
N LEU A 623 -39.08 -12.15 8.65
CA LEU A 623 -37.71 -12.49 8.90
C LEU A 623 -37.55 -13.95 9.37
N PRO A 624 -36.52 -14.67 8.92
CA PRO A 624 -36.22 -16.03 9.39
C PRO A 624 -35.97 -16.07 10.89
N LYS A 625 -36.19 -17.22 11.54
CA LYS A 625 -35.79 -17.39 12.95
C LYS A 625 -34.29 -17.14 13.11
N GLY A 626 -33.91 -16.27 14.03
CA GLY A 626 -32.53 -15.89 14.26
C GLY A 626 -32.34 -14.76 15.26
N PHE A 627 -31.09 -14.30 15.39
CA PHE A 627 -30.77 -13.16 16.25
C PHE A 627 -30.74 -11.87 15.43
N TYR A 628 -31.39 -10.84 15.96
CA TYR A 628 -31.48 -9.51 15.34
C TYR A 628 -31.20 -8.41 16.36
N ILE A 629 -30.81 -7.24 15.88
CA ILE A 629 -30.75 -6.01 16.69
C ILE A 629 -31.90 -5.12 16.25
N VAL A 630 -32.83 -4.87 17.15
CA VAL A 630 -34.00 -4.02 16.90
C VAL A 630 -33.94 -2.82 17.83
N ASN A 631 -33.82 -1.62 17.27
CA ASN A 631 -33.65 -0.37 18.00
C ASN A 631 -32.56 -0.46 19.09
N GLY A 632 -31.42 -1.02 18.72
CA GLY A 632 -30.25 -1.19 19.58
C GLY A 632 -30.34 -2.33 20.61
N LYS A 633 -31.43 -3.13 20.62
CA LYS A 633 -31.58 -4.29 21.51
C LYS A 633 -31.53 -5.60 20.76
N LYS A 634 -30.77 -6.56 21.28
CA LYS A 634 -30.70 -7.91 20.71
C LYS A 634 -31.98 -8.66 21.02
N ILE A 635 -32.64 -9.21 20.00
CA ILE A 635 -33.84 -10.05 20.10
C ILE A 635 -33.62 -11.38 19.35
N ILE A 636 -34.45 -12.36 19.68
CA ILE A 636 -34.54 -13.65 19.00
C ILE A 636 -35.92 -13.73 18.37
N LEU A 637 -36.02 -14.04 17.09
CA LEU A 637 -37.25 -14.37 16.39
C LEU A 637 -37.41 -15.88 16.26
#